data_eba4c4ff42e30e6b9fcbe9ada7b89899
#
_entry.id   eba4c4ff42e30e6b9fcbe9ada7b89899
#
_cell.length_a   1.000
_cell.length_b   1.000
_cell.length_c   1.000
_cell.angle_alpha   90.00
_cell.angle_beta   90.00
_cell.angle_gamma   90.00
#
_symmetry.space_group_name_H-M   'P 1'
#
loop_
_entity.id
_entity.type
_entity.pdbx_description
1 polymer ?
#
loop_
_entity_poly.entity_id
_entity_poly.type
_entity_poly.pdbx_seq_one_letter_code
_entity_poly.pdbx_strand_id
1 'polypeptide(L)'
;MRRSLGEHLFTFAVISDSHVNEAEDRSASPFASNRLANGRFRYVVESVNRRGPAFTVHLGDMGNPLPELSTYAAAAANFQAIAGGLESPLHLVPGNHCVGDKPGGWVPVPRVCADSIAQYERLYGRAAYSFDHATCHFAVLNSLLVNSELEGEREQRRWLEADLDRAAGNGQRLFLMMHYPPYVAAHDEPASYDNLDEPGRSWLLGLCERFGVEAAYTGHVHNYFYNRVATTHLYTVPATSFVRQDYSELFRVQPGDAEGGRNDAAKLGYLLVRVHERGHSNELVRTCGRVLGSGAASPPEERLEVARRPASPLGTEMRDNWLSREVLRPNNSVSPFTRRLARNDWAILALEEMGVSKVRLALQELVKTDVCERMAPLVDAGFEFTVYSHGIPGDLEYGAIRQHRSLLAGWELMLAPEQMESVAARILRDGGGGVGDGLSCYLDEVRDASAGDIDDANVKHVANYGFQLHDAKLLARLSGSEKVRQAFAGFVFRLRRRGEPDLELWPAIREISELGRASGMRHQIHVLFSGNVTAERFEDDLASANRVAESTLAALLARNVDLYFDTFEDIDRGYFVRHGLVDRRYNPRLAARVLRHLTAALAELGGGEAGLEAFAAADLPGGRTVSGSAGDLALWLVLPRSAWTLTELGAAGARGEGPVRLEAIDLE
;
A
#
# COMPACT_ATOMS: atom_id res chain seq x y z
N MET A 1 -7.38 -1.50 20.49
CA MET A 1 -6.04 -0.97 20.83
C MET A 1 -5.01 -1.76 20.05
N ARG A 2 -4.40 -1.18 19.02
CA ARG A 2 -3.33 -1.84 18.24
C ARG A 2 -2.17 -2.17 19.17
N ARG A 3 -1.72 -3.43 19.16
CA ARG A 3 -0.49 -3.80 19.87
C ARG A 3 0.68 -3.18 19.12
N SER A 4 1.51 -2.39 19.81
CA SER A 4 2.80 -1.96 19.28
C SER A 4 3.60 -3.20 18.87
N LEU A 5 4.28 -3.16 17.72
CA LEU A 5 5.14 -4.27 17.28
C LEU A 5 6.35 -4.47 18.21
N GLY A 6 6.62 -3.53 19.12
CA GLY A 6 7.78 -3.57 20.02
C GLY A 6 9.04 -3.03 19.35
N GLU A 7 10.19 -3.31 19.97
CA GLU A 7 11.49 -2.88 19.46
C GLU A 7 11.83 -3.57 18.14
N HIS A 8 12.54 -2.85 17.27
CA HIS A 8 13.10 -3.37 16.04
C HIS A 8 14.27 -4.31 16.37
N LEU A 9 14.26 -5.52 15.82
CA LEU A 9 15.30 -6.52 16.05
C LEU A 9 16.33 -6.55 14.90
N PHE A 10 15.86 -6.70 13.68
CA PHE A 10 16.67 -6.70 12.45
C PHE A 10 15.82 -6.46 11.23
N THR A 11 16.49 -6.17 10.11
CA THR A 11 15.87 -6.00 8.79
C THR A 11 16.50 -7.00 7.82
N PHE A 12 15.69 -7.64 6.97
CA PHE A 12 16.17 -8.42 5.83
C PHE A 12 15.51 -7.95 4.53
N ALA A 13 16.18 -8.20 3.40
CA ALA A 13 15.65 -7.86 2.09
C ALA A 13 15.04 -9.11 1.41
N VAL A 14 13.94 -8.91 0.69
CA VAL A 14 13.31 -9.95 -0.14
C VAL A 14 13.22 -9.44 -1.57
N ILE A 15 14.00 -10.05 -2.45
CA ILE A 15 14.03 -9.78 -3.89
C ILE A 15 13.49 -10.99 -4.65
N SER A 16 12.97 -10.79 -5.86
CA SER A 16 12.40 -11.86 -6.66
C SER A 16 12.53 -11.60 -8.15
N ASP A 17 12.52 -12.67 -8.92
CA ASP A 17 12.30 -12.65 -10.37
C ASP A 17 13.23 -11.64 -11.08
N SER A 18 14.54 -11.79 -10.87
CA SER A 18 15.55 -10.92 -11.49
C SER A 18 15.76 -11.23 -12.98
N HIS A 19 15.48 -12.45 -13.43
CA HIS A 19 15.53 -12.89 -14.82
C HIS A 19 16.76 -12.39 -15.57
N VAL A 20 17.94 -12.53 -14.96
CA VAL A 20 19.21 -12.12 -15.54
C VAL A 20 19.46 -12.84 -16.86
N ASN A 21 19.86 -12.11 -17.89
CA ASN A 21 20.12 -12.65 -19.22
C ASN A 21 21.52 -13.23 -19.35
N GLU A 22 21.71 -14.03 -20.40
CA GLU A 22 22.96 -14.64 -20.78
C GLU A 22 24.06 -13.64 -21.23
N ALA A 23 23.64 -12.43 -21.63
CA ALA A 23 24.57 -11.35 -22.03
C ALA A 23 23.93 -9.98 -21.74
N GLU A 24 24.77 -8.94 -21.72
CA GLU A 24 24.30 -7.57 -21.66
C GLU A 24 23.47 -7.23 -22.92
N ASP A 25 22.42 -6.46 -22.74
CA ASP A 25 21.54 -5.96 -23.82
C ASP A 25 20.93 -7.03 -24.74
N ARG A 26 21.03 -8.31 -24.36
CA ARG A 26 20.50 -9.44 -25.11
C ARG A 26 19.59 -10.27 -24.22
N SER A 27 18.43 -10.64 -24.75
CA SER A 27 17.52 -11.56 -24.12
C SER A 27 16.93 -12.50 -25.16
N ALA A 28 16.70 -13.75 -24.82
CA ALA A 28 15.91 -14.69 -25.61
C ALA A 28 14.43 -14.28 -25.69
N SER A 29 13.96 -13.45 -24.78
CA SER A 29 12.60 -12.87 -24.79
C SER A 29 12.45 -11.83 -25.91
N PRO A 30 11.30 -11.80 -26.62
CA PRO A 30 11.03 -10.77 -27.64
C PRO A 30 10.81 -9.37 -27.07
N PHE A 31 10.55 -9.24 -25.77
CA PHE A 31 10.22 -7.98 -25.12
C PHE A 31 11.47 -7.15 -24.79
N ALA A 32 11.43 -5.86 -25.10
CA ALA A 32 12.54 -4.94 -24.84
C ALA A 32 12.83 -4.79 -23.35
N SER A 33 11.80 -4.82 -22.48
CA SER A 33 11.94 -4.77 -21.03
C SER A 33 12.87 -5.86 -20.46
N ASN A 34 12.86 -7.07 -21.05
CA ASN A 34 13.71 -8.15 -20.60
C ASN A 34 15.20 -7.88 -20.80
N ARG A 35 15.59 -7.09 -21.81
CA ARG A 35 16.99 -6.71 -22.06
C ARG A 35 17.59 -5.89 -20.95
N LEU A 36 16.75 -5.23 -20.16
CA LEU A 36 17.16 -4.35 -19.05
C LEU A 36 17.45 -5.12 -17.74
N ALA A 37 17.15 -6.43 -17.69
CA ALA A 37 17.16 -7.22 -16.44
C ALA A 37 18.52 -7.19 -15.72
N ASN A 38 19.62 -7.34 -16.43
CA ASN A 38 20.98 -7.32 -15.83
C ASN A 38 21.28 -5.98 -15.15
N GLY A 39 21.01 -4.88 -15.84
CA GLY A 39 21.22 -3.54 -15.30
C GLY A 39 20.25 -3.19 -14.16
N ARG A 40 18.99 -3.64 -14.23
CA ARG A 40 18.01 -3.51 -13.15
C ARG A 40 18.45 -4.29 -11.90
N PHE A 41 18.94 -5.51 -12.08
CA PHE A 41 19.42 -6.31 -10.95
C PHE A 41 20.69 -5.70 -10.31
N ARG A 42 21.63 -5.14 -11.08
CA ARG A 42 22.75 -4.37 -10.52
C ARG A 42 22.28 -3.18 -9.69
N TYR A 43 21.30 -2.44 -10.18
CA TYR A 43 20.72 -1.34 -9.41
C TYR A 43 20.08 -1.84 -8.08
N VAL A 44 19.37 -2.98 -8.11
CA VAL A 44 18.79 -3.60 -6.91
C VAL A 44 19.88 -3.97 -5.90
N VAL A 45 20.97 -4.61 -6.34
CA VAL A 45 22.10 -4.97 -5.47
C VAL A 45 22.68 -3.73 -4.76
N GLU A 46 22.93 -2.67 -5.49
CA GLU A 46 23.41 -1.40 -4.93
C GLU A 46 22.39 -0.76 -3.96
N SER A 47 21.12 -0.80 -4.32
CA SER A 47 20.04 -0.29 -3.47
C SER A 47 19.91 -1.08 -2.16
N VAL A 48 20.02 -2.41 -2.22
CA VAL A 48 20.00 -3.29 -1.04
C VAL A 48 21.21 -3.01 -0.14
N ASN A 49 22.42 -2.89 -0.71
CA ASN A 49 23.64 -2.59 0.06
C ASN A 49 23.52 -1.27 0.84
N ARG A 50 22.96 -0.23 0.23
CA ARG A 50 22.71 1.04 0.90
C ARG A 50 21.75 0.93 2.09
N ARG A 51 20.84 -0.04 2.08
CA ARG A 51 19.88 -0.30 3.17
C ARG A 51 20.48 -1.14 4.30
N GLY A 52 21.55 -1.86 4.03
CA GLY A 52 22.30 -2.66 5.01
C GLY A 52 21.47 -3.74 5.72
N PRO A 53 20.71 -4.59 5.00
CA PRO A 53 19.95 -5.65 5.66
C PRO A 53 20.88 -6.70 6.29
N ALA A 54 20.40 -7.39 7.32
CA ALA A 54 21.13 -8.46 7.98
C ALA A 54 21.42 -9.63 7.01
N PHE A 55 20.50 -9.89 6.10
CA PHE A 55 20.63 -10.85 4.99
C PHE A 55 19.63 -10.50 3.89
N THR A 56 19.83 -11.12 2.72
CA THR A 56 18.94 -10.98 1.55
C THR A 56 18.42 -12.36 1.14
N VAL A 57 17.14 -12.47 0.80
CA VAL A 57 16.54 -13.67 0.21
C VAL A 57 16.12 -13.35 -1.21
N HIS A 58 16.51 -14.20 -2.18
CA HIS A 58 16.03 -14.16 -3.56
C HIS A 58 15.03 -15.29 -3.78
N LEU A 59 13.79 -14.98 -4.10
CA LEU A 59 12.67 -15.93 -4.15
C LEU A 59 12.56 -16.74 -5.44
N GLY A 60 13.60 -16.81 -6.25
CA GLY A 60 13.63 -17.63 -7.45
C GLY A 60 13.62 -16.82 -8.75
N ASP A 61 13.75 -17.54 -9.86
CA ASP A 61 13.87 -17.00 -11.21
C ASP A 61 15.03 -16.01 -11.34
N MET A 62 16.21 -16.51 -10.95
CA MET A 62 17.46 -15.75 -11.02
C MET A 62 17.84 -15.43 -12.46
N GLY A 63 17.80 -16.44 -13.35
CA GLY A 63 18.09 -16.31 -14.78
C GLY A 63 16.82 -16.30 -15.63
N ASN A 64 16.88 -15.67 -16.81
CA ASN A 64 15.79 -15.66 -17.78
C ASN A 64 15.71 -16.97 -18.60
N PRO A 65 16.79 -17.61 -19.07
CA PRO A 65 16.72 -18.90 -19.76
C PRO A 65 16.27 -20.03 -18.84
N LEU A 66 15.52 -21.00 -19.41
CA LEU A 66 15.15 -22.23 -18.73
C LEU A 66 16.34 -23.21 -18.66
N PRO A 67 16.35 -24.18 -17.71
CA PRO A 67 17.50 -25.06 -17.45
C PRO A 67 17.99 -25.89 -18.64
N GLU A 68 17.10 -26.25 -19.57
CA GLU A 68 17.44 -27.04 -20.77
C GLU A 68 18.09 -26.22 -21.88
N LEU A 69 18.08 -24.89 -21.79
CA LEU A 69 18.65 -24.03 -22.82
C LEU A 69 20.17 -23.91 -22.66
N SER A 70 20.88 -23.92 -23.78
CA SER A 70 22.35 -23.80 -23.80
C SER A 70 22.86 -22.48 -23.19
N THR A 71 22.03 -21.46 -23.13
CA THR A 71 22.33 -20.14 -22.56
C THR A 71 22.16 -20.09 -21.04
N TYR A 72 21.57 -21.11 -20.41
CA TYR A 72 21.30 -21.15 -18.98
C TYR A 72 22.56 -20.93 -18.13
N ALA A 73 23.63 -21.66 -18.42
CA ALA A 73 24.89 -21.53 -17.65
C ALA A 73 25.50 -20.13 -17.73
N ALA A 74 25.38 -19.46 -18.89
CA ALA A 74 25.87 -18.08 -19.04
C ALA A 74 25.04 -17.08 -18.22
N ALA A 75 23.71 -17.24 -18.22
CA ALA A 75 22.81 -16.42 -17.39
C ALA A 75 23.06 -16.65 -15.89
N ALA A 76 23.29 -17.90 -15.48
CA ALA A 76 23.64 -18.23 -14.09
C ALA A 76 24.96 -17.59 -13.67
N ALA A 77 26.00 -17.60 -14.54
CA ALA A 77 27.26 -16.94 -14.26
C ALA A 77 27.11 -15.42 -14.14
N ASN A 78 26.28 -14.79 -14.99
CA ASN A 78 26.00 -13.36 -14.90
C ASN A 78 25.23 -13.03 -13.61
N PHE A 79 24.23 -13.84 -13.24
CA PHE A 79 23.55 -13.66 -11.97
C PHE A 79 24.53 -13.71 -10.80
N GLN A 80 25.37 -14.74 -10.73
CA GLN A 80 26.38 -14.89 -9.67
C GLN A 80 27.35 -13.72 -9.61
N ALA A 81 27.78 -13.22 -10.77
CA ALA A 81 28.69 -12.07 -10.86
C ALA A 81 28.02 -10.78 -10.32
N ILE A 82 26.76 -10.55 -10.63
CA ILE A 82 26.01 -9.38 -10.14
C ILE A 82 25.68 -9.55 -8.65
N ALA A 83 25.13 -10.70 -8.26
CA ALA A 83 24.75 -11.02 -6.89
C ALA A 83 25.95 -11.05 -5.93
N GLY A 84 27.15 -11.38 -6.44
CA GLY A 84 28.40 -11.30 -5.68
C GLY A 84 28.77 -9.89 -5.21
N GLY A 85 28.09 -8.86 -5.71
CA GLY A 85 28.17 -7.49 -5.22
C GLY A 85 27.37 -7.21 -3.96
N LEU A 86 26.51 -8.13 -3.50
CA LEU A 86 25.79 -7.98 -2.24
C LEU A 86 26.75 -8.06 -1.05
N GLU A 87 26.63 -7.10 -0.14
CA GLU A 87 27.40 -7.07 1.12
C GLU A 87 26.79 -7.95 2.21
N SER A 88 25.49 -8.21 2.13
CA SER A 88 24.77 -9.09 3.05
C SER A 88 24.76 -10.54 2.57
N PRO A 89 24.69 -11.56 3.48
CA PRO A 89 24.49 -12.95 3.10
C PRO A 89 23.28 -13.13 2.19
N LEU A 90 23.41 -13.93 1.13
CA LEU A 90 22.35 -14.19 0.16
C LEU A 90 21.82 -15.63 0.31
N HIS A 91 20.50 -15.75 0.50
CA HIS A 91 19.76 -17.00 0.51
C HIS A 91 18.94 -17.13 -0.77
N LEU A 92 19.04 -18.29 -1.44
CA LEU A 92 18.42 -18.53 -2.75
C LEU A 92 17.31 -19.56 -2.64
N VAL A 93 16.19 -19.26 -3.30
CA VAL A 93 15.01 -20.12 -3.46
C VAL A 93 14.93 -20.55 -4.92
N PRO A 94 14.71 -21.82 -5.26
CA PRO A 94 14.54 -22.23 -6.67
C PRO A 94 13.18 -21.75 -7.22
N GLY A 95 13.20 -21.17 -8.44
CA GLY A 95 12.03 -20.85 -9.23
C GLY A 95 11.87 -21.78 -10.45
N ASN A 96 10.82 -21.59 -11.25
CA ASN A 96 10.59 -22.44 -12.43
C ASN A 96 11.62 -22.21 -13.53
N HIS A 97 12.18 -21.01 -13.66
CA HIS A 97 13.36 -20.77 -14.52
C HIS A 97 14.65 -21.35 -13.95
N CYS A 98 14.61 -21.92 -12.76
CA CYS A 98 15.78 -22.53 -12.11
C CYS A 98 15.80 -24.05 -12.19
N VAL A 99 14.63 -24.69 -12.00
CA VAL A 99 14.52 -26.16 -11.86
C VAL A 99 13.44 -26.79 -12.76
N GLY A 100 12.81 -26.01 -13.62
CA GLY A 100 11.64 -26.42 -14.39
C GLY A 100 10.33 -26.13 -13.68
N ASP A 101 9.23 -26.22 -14.40
CA ASP A 101 7.91 -25.83 -13.92
C ASP A 101 7.29 -26.87 -12.99
N LYS A 102 6.27 -26.47 -12.23
CA LYS A 102 5.48 -27.37 -11.39
C LYS A 102 4.77 -28.43 -12.24
N PRO A 103 4.38 -29.57 -11.68
CA PRO A 103 3.55 -30.55 -12.37
C PRO A 103 2.22 -29.94 -12.79
N GLY A 104 1.93 -29.93 -14.06
CA GLY A 104 0.66 -29.39 -14.60
C GLY A 104 0.30 -30.11 -15.90
N GLY A 105 -1.01 -30.40 -16.11
CA GLY A 105 -1.42 -31.33 -17.15
C GLY A 105 -1.30 -30.82 -18.59
N TRP A 106 -1.17 -29.50 -18.81
CA TRP A 106 -1.41 -28.94 -20.14
C TRP A 106 -0.44 -27.83 -20.58
N VAL A 107 0.42 -27.33 -19.68
CA VAL A 107 1.44 -26.33 -20.05
C VAL A 107 2.64 -27.06 -20.69
N PRO A 108 3.00 -26.79 -21.95
CA PRO A 108 4.06 -27.50 -22.66
C PRO A 108 5.44 -26.90 -22.31
N VAL A 109 5.75 -26.84 -21.03
CA VAL A 109 7.05 -26.40 -20.52
C VAL A 109 7.74 -27.57 -19.80
N PRO A 110 9.08 -27.62 -19.79
CA PRO A 110 9.80 -28.63 -19.02
C PRO A 110 9.44 -28.57 -17.54
N ARG A 111 9.11 -29.73 -16.99
CA ARG A 111 8.75 -29.87 -15.58
C ARG A 111 9.98 -30.08 -14.73
N VAL A 112 9.85 -29.75 -13.46
CA VAL A 112 10.86 -30.08 -12.45
C VAL A 112 11.21 -31.58 -12.52
N CYS A 113 12.49 -31.86 -12.50
CA CYS A 113 13.02 -33.24 -12.50
C CYS A 113 14.30 -33.31 -11.65
N ALA A 114 14.75 -34.53 -11.36
CA ALA A 114 15.95 -34.75 -10.56
C ALA A 114 17.20 -34.10 -11.17
N ASP A 115 17.35 -34.15 -12.50
CA ASP A 115 18.51 -33.58 -13.20
C ASP A 115 18.54 -32.05 -13.11
N SER A 116 17.38 -31.39 -13.26
CA SER A 116 17.31 -29.92 -13.16
C SER A 116 17.55 -29.45 -11.72
N ILE A 117 17.08 -30.19 -10.72
CA ILE A 117 17.40 -29.91 -9.31
C ILE A 117 18.89 -30.09 -9.05
N ALA A 118 19.49 -31.18 -9.52
CA ALA A 118 20.92 -31.41 -9.37
C ALA A 118 21.76 -30.35 -10.11
N GLN A 119 21.28 -29.84 -11.25
CA GLN A 119 21.91 -28.72 -11.95
C GLN A 119 21.84 -27.42 -11.12
N TYR A 120 20.66 -27.12 -10.54
CA TYR A 120 20.49 -26.00 -9.63
C TYR A 120 21.43 -26.09 -8.43
N GLU A 121 21.49 -27.24 -7.77
CA GLU A 121 22.31 -27.44 -6.58
C GLU A 121 23.80 -27.28 -6.84
N ARG A 122 24.27 -27.67 -8.02
CA ARG A 122 25.66 -27.42 -8.43
C ARG A 122 25.99 -25.95 -8.63
N LEU A 123 25.02 -25.13 -9.04
CA LEU A 123 25.20 -23.72 -9.35
C LEU A 123 24.95 -22.82 -8.14
N TYR A 124 23.92 -23.14 -7.33
CA TYR A 124 23.35 -22.23 -6.36
C TYR A 124 23.32 -22.79 -4.92
N GLY A 125 23.64 -24.06 -4.74
CA GLY A 125 23.54 -24.74 -3.46
C GLY A 125 22.19 -25.43 -3.25
N ARG A 126 21.90 -25.83 -2.02
CA ARG A 126 20.72 -26.67 -1.69
C ARG A 126 19.41 -26.04 -2.16
N ALA A 127 18.54 -26.85 -2.74
CA ALA A 127 17.22 -26.43 -3.22
C ALA A 127 16.17 -26.30 -2.11
N ALA A 128 16.37 -27.01 -0.97
CA ALA A 128 15.53 -26.92 0.21
C ALA A 128 16.41 -26.97 1.47
N TYR A 129 16.23 -26.03 2.38
CA TYR A 129 17.03 -25.88 3.61
C TYR A 129 16.39 -24.89 4.57
N SER A 130 16.93 -24.80 5.77
CA SER A 130 16.56 -23.76 6.74
C SER A 130 17.80 -23.10 7.36
N PHE A 131 17.59 -21.92 7.91
CA PHE A 131 18.57 -21.18 8.67
C PHE A 131 17.91 -20.37 9.76
N ASP A 132 18.69 -20.02 10.80
CA ASP A 132 18.23 -19.21 11.90
C ASP A 132 18.88 -17.81 11.84
N HIS A 133 18.11 -16.80 12.21
CA HIS A 133 18.62 -15.47 12.48
C HIS A 133 17.91 -14.86 13.70
N ALA A 134 18.67 -14.48 14.71
CA ALA A 134 18.14 -14.04 16.01
C ALA A 134 17.15 -15.11 16.58
N THR A 135 15.92 -14.70 16.87
CA THR A 135 14.87 -15.57 17.42
C THR A 135 13.95 -16.15 16.33
N CYS A 136 14.32 -16.02 15.07
CA CYS A 136 13.51 -16.43 13.94
C CYS A 136 14.15 -17.59 13.19
N HIS A 137 13.29 -18.47 12.68
CA HIS A 137 13.63 -19.60 11.83
C HIS A 137 13.06 -19.39 10.43
N PHE A 138 13.89 -19.57 9.42
CA PHE A 138 13.58 -19.37 8.01
C PHE A 138 13.72 -20.67 7.26
N ALA A 139 12.61 -21.19 6.70
CA ALA A 139 12.63 -22.38 5.88
C ALA A 139 12.47 -22.03 4.41
N VAL A 140 13.41 -22.51 3.59
CA VAL A 140 13.41 -22.38 2.13
C VAL A 140 12.85 -23.66 1.53
N LEU A 141 11.75 -23.52 0.78
CA LEU A 141 11.01 -24.62 0.17
C LEU A 141 11.14 -24.57 -1.35
N ASN A 142 11.50 -25.68 -1.98
CA ASN A 142 11.32 -25.85 -3.42
C ASN A 142 9.85 -26.13 -3.73
N SER A 143 9.09 -25.07 -4.01
CA SER A 143 7.65 -25.16 -4.29
C SER A 143 7.32 -25.91 -5.59
N LEU A 144 8.30 -26.04 -6.52
CA LEU A 144 8.12 -26.76 -7.79
C LEU A 144 8.03 -28.28 -7.58
N LEU A 145 8.59 -28.78 -6.47
CA LEU A 145 8.48 -30.19 -6.08
C LEU A 145 7.09 -30.58 -5.58
N VAL A 146 6.29 -29.61 -5.12
CA VAL A 146 4.98 -29.92 -4.54
C VAL A 146 4.06 -30.53 -5.61
N ASN A 147 3.50 -31.70 -5.31
CA ASN A 147 2.69 -32.57 -6.21
C ASN A 147 3.49 -33.17 -7.37
N SER A 148 4.82 -33.23 -7.33
CA SER A 148 5.65 -33.80 -8.39
C SER A 148 5.70 -35.34 -8.37
N GLU A 149 5.34 -35.96 -7.25
CA GLU A 149 5.49 -37.41 -6.98
C GLU A 149 6.94 -37.91 -7.01
N LEU A 150 7.91 -37.01 -7.15
CA LEU A 150 9.34 -37.32 -7.07
C LEU A 150 9.74 -37.73 -5.65
N GLU A 151 10.82 -38.54 -5.52
CA GLU A 151 11.35 -38.87 -4.19
C GLU A 151 11.72 -37.63 -3.39
N GLY A 152 12.33 -36.65 -4.05
CA GLY A 152 12.67 -35.36 -3.41
C GLY A 152 11.49 -34.60 -2.81
N GLU A 153 10.26 -34.75 -3.35
CA GLU A 153 9.06 -34.21 -2.71
C GLU A 153 8.78 -34.89 -1.38
N ARG A 154 8.81 -36.23 -1.33
CA ARG A 154 8.56 -37.00 -0.10
C ARG A 154 9.60 -36.69 0.98
N GLU A 155 10.86 -36.53 0.58
CA GLU A 155 11.95 -36.11 1.47
C GLU A 155 11.75 -34.71 1.99
N GLN A 156 11.44 -33.73 1.11
CA GLN A 156 11.18 -32.36 1.47
C GLN A 156 9.98 -32.20 2.42
N ARG A 157 8.88 -32.94 2.17
CA ARG A 157 7.70 -32.93 3.06
C ARG A 157 8.04 -33.40 4.47
N ARG A 158 8.74 -34.53 4.59
CA ARG A 158 9.16 -35.07 5.90
C ARG A 158 10.13 -34.13 6.62
N TRP A 159 11.09 -33.59 5.88
CA TRP A 159 12.07 -32.66 6.43
C TRP A 159 11.37 -31.37 6.90
N LEU A 160 10.56 -30.73 6.08
CA LEU A 160 9.90 -29.47 6.42
C LEU A 160 9.01 -29.59 7.66
N GLU A 161 8.22 -30.68 7.72
CA GLU A 161 7.35 -30.93 8.88
C GLU A 161 8.15 -31.11 10.17
N ALA A 162 9.23 -31.90 10.15
CA ALA A 162 10.10 -32.09 11.30
C ALA A 162 10.87 -30.82 11.69
N ASP A 163 11.29 -30.04 10.72
CA ASP A 163 12.05 -28.81 10.93
C ASP A 163 11.19 -27.69 11.55
N LEU A 164 9.96 -27.51 11.05
CA LEU A 164 8.99 -26.57 11.63
C LEU A 164 8.56 -27.00 13.04
N ASP A 165 8.34 -28.31 13.28
CA ASP A 165 7.99 -28.84 14.60
C ASP A 165 9.09 -28.54 15.63
N ARG A 166 10.35 -28.80 15.25
CA ARG A 166 11.53 -28.51 16.06
C ARG A 166 11.65 -27.02 16.37
N ALA A 167 11.53 -26.16 15.37
CA ALA A 167 11.69 -24.72 15.52
C ALA A 167 10.54 -24.10 16.35
N ALA A 168 9.30 -24.53 16.12
CA ALA A 168 8.15 -24.15 16.93
C ALA A 168 8.30 -24.60 18.38
N GLY A 169 8.78 -25.85 18.60
CA GLY A 169 9.07 -26.40 19.95
C GLY A 169 10.14 -25.59 20.69
N ASN A 170 11.06 -24.96 19.97
CA ASN A 170 12.07 -24.04 20.54
C ASN A 170 11.56 -22.62 20.77
N GLY A 171 10.29 -22.33 20.43
CA GLY A 171 9.70 -20.99 20.55
C GLY A 171 10.19 -19.99 19.50
N GLN A 172 10.76 -20.45 18.40
CA GLN A 172 11.21 -19.58 17.31
C GLN A 172 10.01 -19.10 16.47
N ARG A 173 10.10 -17.89 15.94
CA ARG A 173 9.13 -17.35 14.97
C ARG A 173 9.48 -17.90 13.58
N LEU A 174 8.47 -18.36 12.86
CA LEU A 174 8.65 -19.15 11.65
C LEU A 174 8.34 -18.31 10.39
N PHE A 175 9.24 -18.36 9.42
CA PHE A 175 9.09 -17.72 8.12
C PHE A 175 9.33 -18.74 7.01
N LEU A 176 8.47 -18.73 5.97
CA LEU A 176 8.63 -19.58 4.79
C LEU A 176 9.02 -18.75 3.57
N MET A 177 9.99 -19.26 2.79
CA MET A 177 10.47 -18.66 1.56
C MET A 177 10.29 -19.66 0.42
N MET A 178 9.50 -19.30 -0.60
CA MET A 178 9.20 -20.18 -1.74
C MET A 178 8.93 -19.36 -3.00
N HIS A 179 8.90 -19.98 -4.15
CA HIS A 179 8.69 -19.26 -5.41
C HIS A 179 7.19 -19.15 -5.76
N TYR A 180 6.48 -20.28 -5.88
CA TYR A 180 5.04 -20.26 -6.18
C TYR A 180 4.20 -19.89 -4.96
N PRO A 181 3.25 -18.93 -5.09
CA PRO A 181 2.29 -18.68 -4.02
C PRO A 181 1.33 -19.86 -3.86
N PRO A 182 0.86 -20.15 -2.64
CA PRO A 182 -0.19 -21.13 -2.42
C PRO A 182 -1.45 -20.80 -3.21
N TYR A 183 -1.83 -19.53 -3.25
CA TYR A 183 -2.92 -18.97 -4.05
C TYR A 183 -2.72 -17.47 -4.24
N VAL A 184 -3.38 -16.90 -5.25
CA VAL A 184 -3.28 -15.45 -5.57
C VAL A 184 -4.37 -14.65 -4.88
N ALA A 185 -5.64 -15.05 -5.01
CA ALA A 185 -6.77 -14.26 -4.52
C ALA A 185 -7.69 -15.01 -3.54
N ALA A 186 -7.78 -16.34 -3.63
CA ALA A 186 -8.65 -17.12 -2.78
C ALA A 186 -8.05 -18.53 -2.54
N HIS A 187 -8.16 -19.00 -1.29
CA HIS A 187 -7.61 -20.31 -0.91
C HIS A 187 -8.21 -21.48 -1.68
N ASP A 188 -9.45 -21.33 -2.17
CA ASP A 188 -10.23 -22.28 -2.94
C ASP A 188 -10.22 -22.02 -4.45
N GLU A 189 -9.36 -21.10 -4.92
CA GLU A 189 -9.26 -20.81 -6.36
C GLU A 189 -8.82 -22.03 -7.16
N PRO A 190 -9.26 -22.16 -8.44
CA PRO A 190 -8.84 -23.28 -9.28
C PRO A 190 -7.33 -23.28 -9.51
N ALA A 191 -6.81 -24.48 -9.83
CA ALA A 191 -5.45 -24.65 -10.29
C ALA A 191 -5.16 -23.75 -11.50
N SER A 192 -4.04 -23.04 -11.46
CA SER A 192 -3.60 -22.14 -12.53
C SER A 192 -2.09 -22.16 -12.66
N TYR A 193 -1.56 -21.49 -13.66
CA TYR A 193 -0.10 -21.32 -13.78
C TYR A 193 0.51 -20.61 -12.55
N ASP A 194 -0.26 -19.76 -11.88
CA ASP A 194 0.24 -18.81 -10.88
C ASP A 194 0.15 -19.27 -9.42
N ASN A 195 -0.42 -20.46 -9.14
CA ASN A 195 -0.62 -20.95 -7.78
C ASN A 195 -0.18 -22.40 -7.61
N LEU A 196 -0.12 -22.89 -6.38
CA LEU A 196 0.04 -24.30 -6.08
C LEU A 196 -1.29 -25.04 -6.28
N ASP A 197 -1.22 -26.26 -6.86
CA ASP A 197 -2.38 -27.11 -7.06
C ASP A 197 -2.68 -27.94 -5.79
N GLU A 198 -3.94 -28.43 -5.70
CA GLU A 198 -4.30 -29.40 -4.68
C GLU A 198 -3.69 -30.79 -5.01
N PRO A 199 -3.37 -31.63 -4.00
CA PRO A 199 -3.56 -31.42 -2.56
C PRO A 199 -2.40 -30.66 -1.88
N GLY A 200 -1.38 -30.26 -2.63
CA GLY A 200 -0.18 -29.64 -2.09
C GLY A 200 -0.44 -28.29 -1.45
N ARG A 201 -1.38 -27.49 -1.98
CA ARG A 201 -1.83 -26.23 -1.40
C ARG A 201 -2.38 -26.43 0.00
N SER A 202 -3.36 -27.32 0.16
CA SER A 202 -3.97 -27.62 1.46
C SER A 202 -2.96 -28.17 2.47
N TRP A 203 -2.02 -29.02 2.02
CA TRP A 203 -0.94 -29.51 2.87
C TRP A 203 -0.09 -28.34 3.41
N LEU A 204 0.36 -27.44 2.56
CA LEU A 204 1.23 -26.32 2.95
C LEU A 204 0.49 -25.34 3.88
N LEU A 205 -0.75 -24.98 3.55
CA LEU A 205 -1.56 -24.10 4.39
C LEU A 205 -1.85 -24.73 5.76
N GLY A 206 -2.08 -26.05 5.80
CA GLY A 206 -2.22 -26.80 7.05
C GLY A 206 -0.97 -26.77 7.93
N LEU A 207 0.23 -26.82 7.35
CA LEU A 207 1.48 -26.64 8.10
C LEU A 207 1.60 -25.22 8.64
N CYS A 208 1.26 -24.19 7.83
CA CYS A 208 1.28 -22.81 8.28
C CYS A 208 0.38 -22.60 9.51
N GLU A 209 -0.82 -23.14 9.48
CA GLU A 209 -1.77 -23.05 10.60
C GLU A 209 -1.30 -23.85 11.82
N ARG A 210 -0.89 -25.12 11.61
CA ARG A 210 -0.47 -26.04 12.67
C ARG A 210 0.72 -25.50 13.49
N PHE A 211 1.71 -24.92 12.80
CA PHE A 211 2.94 -24.47 13.44
C PHE A 211 2.95 -22.95 13.72
N GLY A 212 1.89 -22.22 13.33
CA GLY A 212 1.80 -20.79 13.54
C GLY A 212 2.87 -20.00 12.77
N VAL A 213 3.07 -20.36 11.49
CA VAL A 213 3.99 -19.60 10.62
C VAL A 213 3.57 -18.14 10.60
N GLU A 214 4.51 -17.26 10.85
CA GLU A 214 4.23 -15.81 10.90
C GLU A 214 4.02 -15.23 9.52
N ALA A 215 4.93 -15.51 8.58
CA ALA A 215 4.81 -15.04 7.21
C ALA A 215 5.41 -16.01 6.19
N ALA A 216 4.84 -16.01 4.99
CA ALA A 216 5.39 -16.66 3.81
C ALA A 216 5.56 -15.64 2.68
N TYR A 217 6.73 -15.68 2.03
CA TYR A 217 7.09 -14.80 0.91
C TYR A 217 7.23 -15.60 -0.36
N THR A 218 6.61 -15.11 -1.44
CA THR A 218 6.57 -15.78 -2.75
C THR A 218 6.85 -14.80 -3.89
N GLY A 219 7.34 -15.32 -5.03
CA GLY A 219 7.58 -14.57 -6.26
C GLY A 219 6.63 -15.00 -7.39
N HIS A 220 7.23 -15.34 -8.55
CA HIS A 220 6.59 -15.93 -9.73
C HIS A 220 5.58 -15.05 -10.47
N VAL A 221 4.69 -14.37 -9.75
CA VAL A 221 3.55 -13.66 -10.33
C VAL A 221 3.95 -12.27 -10.87
N HIS A 222 5.09 -11.73 -10.44
CA HIS A 222 5.61 -10.40 -10.78
C HIS A 222 4.61 -9.25 -10.48
N ASN A 223 3.76 -9.48 -9.49
CA ASN A 223 2.81 -8.50 -8.97
C ASN A 223 2.71 -8.64 -7.46
N TYR A 224 2.17 -7.61 -6.82
CA TYR A 224 1.97 -7.64 -5.38
C TYR A 224 0.59 -8.21 -5.03
N PHE A 225 0.58 -9.23 -4.16
CA PHE A 225 -0.63 -9.73 -3.53
C PHE A 225 -0.37 -9.98 -2.04
N TYR A 226 -1.36 -9.64 -1.24
CA TYR A 226 -1.35 -9.88 0.19
C TYR A 226 -2.56 -10.73 0.58
N ASN A 227 -2.32 -11.83 1.26
CA ASN A 227 -3.35 -12.70 1.80
C ASN A 227 -3.04 -13.04 3.26
N ARG A 228 -4.02 -13.65 3.93
CA ARG A 228 -3.84 -14.17 5.28
C ARG A 228 -4.60 -15.48 5.44
N VAL A 229 -3.95 -16.47 6.06
CA VAL A 229 -4.55 -17.75 6.44
C VAL A 229 -4.29 -17.95 7.92
N ALA A 230 -5.35 -18.06 8.71
CA ALA A 230 -5.25 -18.06 10.16
C ALA A 230 -4.38 -16.88 10.66
N THR A 231 -3.22 -17.15 11.24
CA THR A 231 -2.27 -16.13 11.70
C THR A 231 -1.15 -15.83 10.70
N THR A 232 -1.03 -16.61 9.62
CA THR A 232 0.04 -16.50 8.63
C THR A 232 -0.24 -15.41 7.61
N HIS A 233 0.69 -14.48 7.45
CA HIS A 233 0.68 -13.48 6.38
C HIS A 233 1.33 -14.06 5.12
N LEU A 234 0.64 -13.98 3.98
CA LEU A 234 1.13 -14.47 2.69
C LEU A 234 1.40 -13.27 1.79
N TYR A 235 2.65 -13.09 1.37
CA TYR A 235 3.06 -12.00 0.49
C TYR A 235 3.58 -12.56 -0.82
N THR A 236 2.96 -12.18 -1.93
CA THR A 236 3.53 -12.32 -3.26
C THR A 236 4.19 -11.01 -3.60
N VAL A 237 5.50 -11.02 -3.86
CA VAL A 237 6.28 -9.80 -4.00
C VAL A 237 6.45 -9.38 -5.46
N PRO A 238 6.63 -8.08 -5.73
CA PRO A 238 6.93 -7.59 -7.06
C PRO A 238 8.26 -8.14 -7.59
N ALA A 239 8.36 -8.23 -8.92
CA ALA A 239 9.62 -8.57 -9.59
C ALA A 239 10.59 -7.38 -9.60
N THR A 240 11.86 -7.68 -9.78
CA THR A 240 12.89 -6.66 -10.00
C THR A 240 13.17 -6.39 -11.48
N SER A 241 12.72 -7.29 -12.38
CA SER A 241 13.03 -7.24 -13.82
C SER A 241 11.94 -6.66 -14.71
N PHE A 242 10.72 -7.18 -14.63
CA PHE A 242 9.54 -6.76 -15.44
C PHE A 242 8.24 -7.19 -14.76
N VAL A 243 7.13 -6.53 -15.12
CA VAL A 243 5.78 -6.89 -14.66
C VAL A 243 5.16 -7.89 -15.63
N ARG A 244 4.37 -8.85 -15.14
CA ARG A 244 3.56 -9.70 -16.01
C ARG A 244 2.25 -8.97 -16.37
N GLN A 245 1.99 -8.86 -17.68
CA GLN A 245 0.79 -8.18 -18.20
C GLN A 245 -0.51 -8.96 -17.96
N ASP A 246 -0.44 -10.19 -17.48
CA ASP A 246 -1.59 -11.07 -17.19
C ASP A 246 -2.59 -10.45 -16.18
N TYR A 247 -2.14 -9.48 -15.41
CA TYR A 247 -2.92 -8.77 -14.40
C TYR A 247 -3.24 -7.32 -14.77
N SER A 248 -2.92 -6.89 -16.00
CA SER A 248 -3.14 -5.50 -16.42
C SER A 248 -4.62 -5.11 -16.48
N GLU A 249 -5.53 -6.07 -16.55
CA GLU A 249 -6.99 -5.86 -16.50
C GLU A 249 -7.48 -5.33 -15.15
N LEU A 250 -6.70 -5.51 -14.07
CA LEU A 250 -6.99 -4.92 -12.77
C LEU A 250 -6.80 -3.41 -12.74
N PHE A 251 -6.18 -2.85 -13.78
CA PHE A 251 -5.92 -1.43 -13.89
C PHE A 251 -6.98 -0.75 -14.75
N ARG A 252 -7.30 0.50 -14.42
CA ARG A 252 -8.38 1.24 -15.06
C ARG A 252 -8.03 1.82 -16.41
N VAL A 253 -6.75 1.79 -16.76
CA VAL A 253 -6.26 2.28 -18.05
C VAL A 253 -5.33 1.25 -18.65
N GLN A 254 -5.48 1.04 -19.96
CA GLN A 254 -4.53 0.21 -20.66
C GLN A 254 -3.15 0.87 -20.62
N PRO A 255 -2.08 0.10 -20.36
CA PRO A 255 -0.71 0.58 -20.44
C PRO A 255 -0.41 1.22 -21.79
N GLY A 256 0.25 2.38 -21.76
CA GLY A 256 0.57 3.12 -22.97
C GLY A 256 1.79 2.60 -23.75
N ASP A 257 2.49 1.58 -23.21
CA ASP A 257 3.65 0.98 -23.86
C ASP A 257 3.26 -0.16 -24.81
N ALA A 258 4.18 -0.48 -25.74
CA ALA A 258 3.98 -1.55 -26.72
C ALA A 258 4.01 -2.97 -26.12
N GLU A 259 4.29 -3.11 -24.83
CA GLU A 259 4.47 -4.40 -24.13
C GLU A 259 3.27 -4.75 -23.22
N GLY A 260 2.15 -4.03 -23.34
CA GLY A 260 0.93 -4.32 -22.58
C GLY A 260 1.07 -4.16 -21.06
N GLY A 261 1.96 -3.26 -20.60
CA GLY A 261 2.22 -3.01 -19.18
C GLY A 261 3.38 -3.80 -18.58
N ARG A 262 4.06 -4.62 -19.38
CA ARG A 262 5.24 -5.37 -18.94
C ARG A 262 6.35 -4.43 -18.43
N ASN A 263 6.48 -3.26 -18.98
CA ASN A 263 7.41 -2.21 -18.56
C ASN A 263 6.76 -1.15 -17.65
N ASP A 264 5.83 -1.55 -16.78
CA ASP A 264 5.31 -0.66 -15.72
C ASP A 264 6.35 -0.49 -14.61
N ALA A 265 7.34 0.34 -14.90
CA ALA A 265 8.55 0.47 -14.08
C ALA A 265 8.26 0.90 -12.63
N ALA A 266 7.19 1.67 -12.41
CA ALA A 266 6.80 2.08 -11.06
C ALA A 266 6.39 0.92 -10.14
N LYS A 267 6.11 -0.27 -10.70
CA LYS A 267 5.78 -1.48 -9.94
C LYS A 267 6.99 -2.37 -9.62
N LEU A 268 8.15 -2.06 -10.18
CA LEU A 268 9.36 -2.84 -9.94
C LEU A 268 10.01 -2.45 -8.61
N GLY A 269 10.42 -3.46 -7.85
CA GLY A 269 11.02 -3.21 -6.55
C GLY A 269 11.30 -4.49 -5.76
N TYR A 270 11.64 -4.31 -4.50
CA TYR A 270 11.88 -5.36 -3.53
C TYR A 270 11.34 -4.97 -2.15
N LEU A 271 11.15 -5.93 -1.27
CA LEU A 271 10.71 -5.64 0.09
C LEU A 271 11.88 -5.55 1.06
N LEU A 272 11.82 -4.57 1.97
CA LEU A 272 12.53 -4.60 3.25
C LEU A 272 11.56 -5.06 4.33
N VAL A 273 11.92 -6.12 5.00
CA VAL A 273 11.14 -6.71 6.08
C VAL A 273 11.80 -6.36 7.40
N ARG A 274 11.14 -5.51 8.19
CA ARG A 274 11.59 -5.19 9.55
C ARG A 274 10.93 -6.13 10.53
N VAL A 275 11.75 -6.90 11.22
CA VAL A 275 11.30 -7.81 12.28
C VAL A 275 11.39 -7.07 13.61
N HIS A 276 10.28 -7.09 14.34
CA HIS A 276 10.14 -6.48 15.65
C HIS A 276 9.86 -7.57 16.69
N GLU A 277 9.86 -7.25 17.97
CA GLU A 277 9.59 -8.22 19.06
C GLU A 277 8.27 -8.98 18.88
N ARG A 278 7.22 -8.36 18.34
CA ARG A 278 5.86 -8.90 18.29
C ARG A 278 5.23 -8.91 16.90
N GLY A 279 6.04 -9.02 15.86
CA GLY A 279 5.57 -9.05 14.48
C GLY A 279 6.59 -8.49 13.51
N HIS A 280 6.15 -8.26 12.30
CA HIS A 280 6.99 -7.68 11.23
C HIS A 280 6.22 -6.59 10.49
N SER A 281 6.96 -5.78 9.74
CA SER A 281 6.42 -4.81 8.79
C SER A 281 7.20 -4.89 7.48
N ASN A 282 6.50 -4.67 6.36
CA ASN A 282 7.10 -4.65 5.04
C ASN A 282 7.15 -3.22 4.52
N GLU A 283 8.21 -2.90 3.79
CA GLU A 283 8.36 -1.68 3.02
C GLU A 283 8.74 -2.05 1.59
N LEU A 284 7.96 -1.59 0.61
CA LEU A 284 8.37 -1.70 -0.79
C LEU A 284 9.40 -0.61 -1.12
N VAL A 285 10.59 -1.02 -1.52
CA VAL A 285 11.58 -0.14 -2.14
C VAL A 285 11.37 -0.18 -3.64
N ARG A 286 10.74 0.87 -4.18
CA ARG A 286 10.49 0.98 -5.63
C ARG A 286 11.78 1.35 -6.34
N THR A 287 12.23 0.49 -7.25
CA THR A 287 13.39 0.75 -8.08
C THR A 287 13.07 1.55 -9.33
N CYS A 288 11.78 1.66 -9.66
CA CYS A 288 11.27 2.36 -10.84
C CYS A 288 11.97 1.93 -12.15
N GLY A 289 12.41 0.68 -12.21
CA GLY A 289 13.08 0.11 -13.37
C GLY A 289 14.44 0.75 -13.71
N ARG A 290 15.06 1.45 -12.74
CA ARG A 290 16.40 2.04 -12.92
C ARG A 290 17.41 0.98 -13.28
N VAL A 291 18.33 1.37 -14.18
CA VAL A 291 19.36 0.50 -14.74
C VAL A 291 20.73 1.02 -14.33
N LEU A 292 21.58 0.12 -13.87
CA LEU A 292 22.98 0.44 -13.58
C LEU A 292 23.91 -0.32 -14.55
N GLY A 293 24.75 0.42 -15.26
CA GLY A 293 25.77 -0.16 -16.14
C GLY A 293 26.83 -0.90 -15.33
N SER A 294 27.54 -1.83 -15.97
CA SER A 294 28.67 -2.52 -15.34
C SER A 294 29.78 -1.51 -14.96
N GLY A 295 30.13 -1.51 -13.66
CA GLY A 295 31.13 -0.58 -13.11
C GLY A 295 30.68 0.87 -12.91
N ALA A 296 29.41 1.19 -13.14
CA ALA A 296 28.85 2.51 -12.89
C ALA A 296 28.50 2.68 -11.40
N ALA A 297 28.72 3.90 -10.88
CA ALA A 297 28.25 4.25 -9.53
C ALA A 297 26.75 4.55 -9.56
N SER A 298 26.03 4.10 -8.53
CA SER A 298 24.62 4.43 -8.39
C SER A 298 24.44 5.86 -7.90
N PRO A 299 23.44 6.60 -8.40
CA PRO A 299 23.10 7.89 -7.83
C PRO A 299 22.66 7.73 -6.37
N PRO A 300 22.82 8.78 -5.54
CA PRO A 300 22.34 8.75 -4.17
C PRO A 300 20.81 8.53 -4.16
N GLU A 301 20.36 7.71 -3.24
CA GLU A 301 18.93 7.50 -2.97
C GLU A 301 18.55 8.11 -1.64
N GLU A 302 17.36 8.66 -1.58
CA GLU A 302 16.75 9.06 -0.30
C GLU A 302 16.49 7.83 0.58
N ARG A 303 16.90 7.92 1.83
CA ARG A 303 16.51 6.95 2.86
C ARG A 303 15.19 7.42 3.48
N LEU A 304 14.10 6.82 3.06
CA LEU A 304 12.81 7.04 3.68
C LEU A 304 12.42 5.80 4.48
N GLU A 305 12.44 5.91 5.79
CA GLU A 305 11.85 4.90 6.66
C GLU A 305 10.41 5.29 6.98
N VAL A 306 9.45 4.61 6.38
CA VAL A 306 8.04 4.83 6.73
C VAL A 306 7.72 4.08 8.01
N ALA A 307 7.72 4.78 9.13
CA ALA A 307 7.24 4.22 10.37
C ALA A 307 5.71 4.07 10.33
N ARG A 308 5.19 2.84 10.43
CA ARG A 308 3.76 2.64 10.70
C ARG A 308 3.40 3.33 12.02
N ARG A 309 2.60 4.38 11.95
CA ARG A 309 2.04 5.01 13.15
C ARG A 309 0.76 4.27 13.55
N PRO A 310 0.67 3.80 14.81
CA PRO A 310 -0.52 3.07 15.28
C PRO A 310 -1.82 3.88 15.27
N ALA A 311 -1.76 5.19 15.11
CA ALA A 311 -2.91 6.10 15.19
C ALA A 311 -2.73 7.31 14.28
N SER A 312 -2.48 7.07 12.98
CA SER A 312 -2.45 8.16 12.01
C SER A 312 -3.86 8.78 11.86
N PRO A 313 -4.02 10.11 11.91
CA PRO A 313 -5.29 10.75 11.60
C PRO A 313 -5.60 10.77 10.10
N LEU A 314 -4.72 10.19 9.27
CA LEU A 314 -4.77 10.29 7.82
C LEU A 314 -5.57 9.14 7.22
N GLY A 315 -6.45 9.47 6.30
CA GLY A 315 -7.33 8.58 5.58
C GLY A 315 -7.48 8.97 4.12
N THR A 316 -8.17 8.13 3.37
CA THR A 316 -8.57 8.42 2.00
C THR A 316 -9.92 7.82 1.66
N GLU A 317 -10.61 8.40 0.69
CA GLU A 317 -11.82 7.84 0.13
C GLU A 317 -11.48 6.85 -0.98
N MET A 318 -11.92 5.60 -0.78
CA MET A 318 -11.76 4.53 -1.77
C MET A 318 -13.07 4.35 -2.53
N ARG A 319 -13.06 4.70 -3.80
CA ARG A 319 -14.24 4.61 -4.69
C ARG A 319 -14.18 3.40 -5.61
N ASP A 320 -13.05 2.74 -5.65
CA ASP A 320 -12.83 1.58 -6.46
C ASP A 320 -13.15 0.27 -5.74
N ASN A 321 -13.33 -0.77 -6.53
CA ASN A 321 -13.67 -2.11 -6.11
C ASN A 321 -12.44 -2.92 -5.65
N TRP A 322 -11.50 -2.27 -4.99
CA TRP A 322 -10.18 -2.83 -4.63
C TRP A 322 -10.23 -3.99 -3.63
N LEU A 323 -11.31 -4.11 -2.85
CA LEU A 323 -11.50 -5.21 -1.91
C LEU A 323 -12.11 -6.46 -2.57
N SER A 324 -12.81 -6.30 -3.68
CA SER A 324 -13.49 -7.40 -4.38
C SER A 324 -12.54 -8.19 -5.26
N ARG A 325 -12.89 -9.46 -5.47
CA ARG A 325 -12.22 -10.34 -6.43
C ARG A 325 -12.83 -10.13 -7.81
N GLU A 326 -11.97 -10.00 -8.81
CA GLU A 326 -12.36 -9.89 -10.21
C GLU A 326 -11.97 -11.14 -10.99
N VAL A 327 -12.79 -11.50 -11.97
CA VAL A 327 -12.54 -12.63 -12.87
C VAL A 327 -11.76 -12.12 -14.08
N LEU A 328 -10.48 -12.47 -14.15
CA LEU A 328 -9.64 -12.15 -15.30
C LEU A 328 -9.90 -13.08 -16.47
N ARG A 329 -9.71 -12.58 -17.69
CA ARG A 329 -9.78 -13.37 -18.90
C ARG A 329 -8.66 -14.40 -18.94
N PRO A 330 -8.86 -15.57 -19.61
CA PRO A 330 -7.76 -16.47 -19.92
C PRO A 330 -6.70 -15.73 -20.73
N ASN A 331 -5.43 -15.84 -20.35
CA ASN A 331 -4.36 -15.43 -21.25
C ASN A 331 -4.16 -16.51 -22.33
N ASN A 332 -3.76 -16.14 -23.51
CA ASN A 332 -3.60 -17.04 -24.65
C ASN A 332 -2.28 -17.85 -24.61
N SER A 333 -1.57 -17.84 -23.51
CA SER A 333 -0.26 -18.44 -23.35
C SER A 333 -0.30 -19.59 -22.33
N VAL A 334 -0.03 -19.29 -21.05
CA VAL A 334 0.12 -20.32 -20.01
C VAL A 334 -1.20 -20.75 -19.34
N SER A 335 -2.28 -20.02 -19.54
CA SER A 335 -3.63 -20.34 -19.01
C SER A 335 -4.72 -20.05 -20.05
N PRO A 336 -4.72 -20.76 -21.22
CA PRO A 336 -5.61 -20.41 -22.32
C PRO A 336 -7.10 -20.71 -22.09
N PHE A 337 -7.41 -21.54 -21.10
CA PHE A 337 -8.78 -22.02 -20.84
C PHE A 337 -9.32 -21.62 -19.48
N THR A 338 -8.46 -21.22 -18.54
CA THR A 338 -8.83 -20.99 -17.16
C THR A 338 -8.98 -19.51 -16.87
N ARG A 339 -10.17 -19.11 -16.43
CA ARG A 339 -10.38 -17.80 -15.86
C ARG A 339 -9.80 -17.78 -14.45
N ARG A 340 -9.08 -16.72 -14.12
CA ARG A 340 -8.45 -16.54 -12.81
C ARG A 340 -9.21 -15.51 -11.98
N LEU A 341 -9.15 -15.67 -10.69
CA LEU A 341 -9.59 -14.64 -9.75
C LEU A 341 -8.36 -13.84 -9.34
N ALA A 342 -8.53 -12.53 -9.25
CA ALA A 342 -7.50 -11.64 -8.73
C ALA A 342 -8.11 -10.44 -8.02
N ARG A 343 -7.31 -9.72 -7.27
CA ARG A 343 -7.61 -8.45 -6.61
C ARG A 343 -6.52 -7.45 -6.93
N ASN A 344 -6.86 -6.16 -6.88
CA ASN A 344 -5.87 -5.11 -6.98
C ASN A 344 -5.29 -4.76 -5.60
N ASP A 345 -4.31 -5.51 -5.15
CA ASP A 345 -3.66 -5.28 -3.84
C ASP A 345 -2.59 -4.17 -3.88
N TRP A 346 -2.33 -3.55 -5.04
CA TRP A 346 -1.50 -2.34 -5.13
C TRP A 346 -2.09 -1.16 -4.34
N ALA A 347 -3.40 -1.13 -4.16
CA ALA A 347 -4.05 -0.15 -3.31
C ALA A 347 -3.60 -0.27 -1.85
N ILE A 348 -3.54 -1.50 -1.32
CA ILE A 348 -3.07 -1.76 0.06
C ILE A 348 -1.64 -1.28 0.22
N LEU A 349 -0.77 -1.69 -0.71
CA LEU A 349 0.63 -1.33 -0.69
C LEU A 349 0.85 0.19 -0.75
N ALA A 350 0.12 0.89 -1.62
CA ALA A 350 0.19 2.35 -1.71
C ALA A 350 -0.27 3.04 -0.42
N LEU A 351 -1.34 2.55 0.21
CA LEU A 351 -1.80 3.07 1.51
C LEU A 351 -0.75 2.86 2.61
N GLU A 352 -0.11 1.69 2.63
CA GLU A 352 0.97 1.39 3.57
C GLU A 352 2.19 2.28 3.33
N GLU A 353 2.61 2.47 2.08
CA GLU A 353 3.72 3.37 1.70
C GLU A 353 3.48 4.81 2.17
N MET A 354 2.25 5.31 2.07
CA MET A 354 1.88 6.66 2.50
C MET A 354 1.66 6.81 4.01
N GLY A 355 1.66 5.71 4.77
CA GLY A 355 1.31 5.73 6.19
C GLY A 355 -0.18 6.02 6.45
N VAL A 356 -1.05 5.78 5.46
CA VAL A 356 -2.50 5.97 5.53
C VAL A 356 -3.16 4.68 5.96
N SER A 357 -3.97 4.74 7.02
CA SER A 357 -4.66 3.56 7.55
C SER A 357 -6.17 3.72 7.69
N LYS A 358 -6.70 4.93 7.55
CA LYS A 358 -8.15 5.17 7.59
C LYS A 358 -8.71 5.13 6.16
N VAL A 359 -9.75 4.34 5.97
CA VAL A 359 -10.37 4.12 4.67
C VAL A 359 -11.87 4.41 4.76
N ARG A 360 -12.35 5.26 3.87
CA ARG A 360 -13.75 5.61 3.74
C ARG A 360 -14.35 4.87 2.54
N LEU A 361 -15.48 4.17 2.77
CA LEU A 361 -16.16 3.30 1.80
C LEU A 361 -17.67 3.59 1.77
N ALA A 362 -18.32 3.28 0.65
CA ALA A 362 -19.77 3.25 0.60
C ALA A 362 -20.33 2.11 1.48
N LEU A 363 -21.45 2.38 2.19
CA LEU A 363 -22.10 1.37 3.05
C LEU A 363 -22.49 0.10 2.28
N GLN A 364 -22.84 0.23 1.00
CA GLN A 364 -23.20 -0.89 0.12
C GLN A 364 -22.09 -1.93 -0.02
N GLU A 365 -20.84 -1.58 0.26
CA GLU A 365 -19.75 -2.56 0.25
C GLU A 365 -19.89 -3.63 1.34
N LEU A 366 -20.52 -3.32 2.47
CA LEU A 366 -20.76 -4.29 3.54
C LEU A 366 -21.77 -5.39 3.19
N VAL A 367 -22.57 -5.23 2.15
CA VAL A 367 -23.51 -6.25 1.69
C VAL A 367 -22.81 -7.36 0.90
N LYS A 368 -21.56 -7.12 0.47
CA LYS A 368 -20.74 -8.07 -0.29
C LYS A 368 -19.89 -8.93 0.65
N THR A 369 -20.12 -10.24 0.64
CA THR A 369 -19.41 -11.18 1.53
C THR A 369 -17.92 -11.18 1.32
N ASP A 370 -17.45 -11.20 0.07
CA ASP A 370 -16.03 -11.19 -0.28
C ASP A 370 -15.30 -9.92 0.17
N VAL A 371 -16.00 -8.78 0.17
CA VAL A 371 -15.48 -7.52 0.71
C VAL A 371 -15.30 -7.61 2.23
N CYS A 372 -16.30 -8.09 2.95
CA CYS A 372 -16.22 -8.24 4.41
C CYS A 372 -15.15 -9.24 4.84
N GLU A 373 -15.04 -10.37 4.13
CA GLU A 373 -13.97 -11.36 4.35
C GLU A 373 -12.59 -10.72 4.16
N ARG A 374 -12.45 -9.82 3.19
CA ARG A 374 -11.20 -9.12 2.93
C ARG A 374 -10.90 -8.03 3.94
N MET A 375 -11.92 -7.32 4.44
CA MET A 375 -11.75 -6.29 5.47
C MET A 375 -11.18 -6.87 6.78
N ALA A 376 -11.57 -8.06 7.18
CA ALA A 376 -11.15 -8.65 8.46
C ALA A 376 -9.61 -8.72 8.64
N PRO A 377 -8.82 -9.32 7.73
CA PRO A 377 -7.36 -9.33 7.85
C PRO A 377 -6.74 -7.94 7.75
N LEU A 378 -7.38 -6.99 7.05
CA LEU A 378 -6.90 -5.61 6.97
C LEU A 378 -7.14 -4.85 8.28
N VAL A 379 -8.26 -5.08 8.97
CA VAL A 379 -8.50 -4.55 10.33
C VAL A 379 -7.42 -5.05 11.29
N ASP A 380 -7.09 -6.33 11.23
CA ASP A 380 -6.01 -6.90 12.05
C ASP A 380 -4.63 -6.32 11.68
N ALA A 381 -4.40 -6.04 10.38
CA ALA A 381 -3.22 -5.33 9.91
C ALA A 381 -3.22 -3.85 10.29
N GLY A 382 -4.35 -3.36 10.81
CA GLY A 382 -4.48 -2.03 11.40
C GLY A 382 -5.15 -1.01 10.53
N PHE A 383 -5.88 -1.38 9.49
CA PHE A 383 -6.76 -0.47 8.79
C PHE A 383 -8.02 -0.16 9.60
N GLU A 384 -8.54 1.05 9.47
CA GLU A 384 -9.76 1.52 10.11
C GLU A 384 -10.75 1.92 9.02
N PHE A 385 -11.91 1.22 8.99
CA PHE A 385 -12.91 1.47 7.96
C PHE A 385 -14.05 2.34 8.50
N THR A 386 -14.32 3.44 7.78
CA THR A 386 -15.50 4.29 7.97
C THR A 386 -16.42 4.11 6.76
N VAL A 387 -17.66 3.72 7.01
CA VAL A 387 -18.65 3.63 5.93
C VAL A 387 -19.53 4.87 5.89
N TYR A 388 -20.02 5.24 4.70
CA TYR A 388 -20.95 6.36 4.56
C TYR A 388 -22.28 5.93 3.94
N SER A 389 -23.37 6.60 4.34
CA SER A 389 -24.70 6.40 3.78
C SER A 389 -25.38 7.73 3.46
N HIS A 390 -26.19 7.75 2.41
CA HIS A 390 -27.08 8.83 2.08
C HIS A 390 -28.41 8.63 2.83
N GLY A 391 -28.66 9.45 3.84
CA GLY A 391 -29.82 9.28 4.71
C GLY A 391 -29.70 8.06 5.64
N ILE A 392 -30.80 7.71 6.25
CA ILE A 392 -30.92 6.49 7.07
C ILE A 392 -31.00 5.29 6.12
N PRO A 393 -30.09 4.30 6.25
CA PRO A 393 -30.11 3.13 5.40
C PRO A 393 -31.36 2.27 5.60
N GLY A 394 -31.68 1.45 4.60
CA GLY A 394 -32.74 0.45 4.70
C GLY A 394 -32.35 -0.72 5.60
N ASP A 395 -33.32 -1.61 5.87
CA ASP A 395 -33.14 -2.73 6.82
C ASP A 395 -31.98 -3.67 6.45
N LEU A 396 -31.75 -3.91 5.16
CA LEU A 396 -30.64 -4.75 4.66
C LEU A 396 -29.28 -4.15 5.01
N GLU A 397 -29.09 -2.89 4.67
CA GLU A 397 -27.83 -2.17 4.89
C GLU A 397 -27.60 -1.93 6.40
N TYR A 398 -28.65 -1.60 7.14
CA TYR A 398 -28.57 -1.46 8.59
C TYR A 398 -28.25 -2.80 9.27
N GLY A 399 -28.80 -3.90 8.75
CA GLY A 399 -28.46 -5.26 9.14
C GLY A 399 -26.97 -5.58 8.92
N ALA A 400 -26.43 -5.16 7.78
CA ALA A 400 -25.01 -5.33 7.46
C ALA A 400 -24.08 -4.56 8.42
N ILE A 401 -24.42 -3.32 8.79
CA ILE A 401 -23.65 -2.58 9.82
C ILE A 401 -23.60 -3.38 11.13
N ARG A 402 -24.72 -3.91 11.59
CA ARG A 402 -24.78 -4.69 12.85
C ARG A 402 -23.99 -5.99 12.76
N GLN A 403 -24.13 -6.71 11.64
CA GLN A 403 -23.44 -7.97 11.40
C GLN A 403 -21.91 -7.80 11.34
N HIS A 404 -21.45 -6.75 10.68
CA HIS A 404 -20.02 -6.50 10.43
C HIS A 404 -19.43 -5.39 11.32
N ARG A 405 -20.08 -5.16 12.45
CA ARG A 405 -19.73 -4.09 13.40
C ARG A 405 -18.26 -4.06 13.80
N SER A 406 -17.67 -5.23 14.01
CA SER A 406 -16.26 -5.37 14.41
C SER A 406 -15.25 -4.95 13.35
N LEU A 407 -15.68 -4.82 12.10
CA LEU A 407 -14.85 -4.35 10.98
C LEU A 407 -14.82 -2.82 10.87
N LEU A 408 -15.71 -2.11 11.57
CA LEU A 408 -15.93 -0.69 11.40
C LEU A 408 -15.35 0.14 12.54
N ALA A 409 -14.69 1.23 12.19
CA ALA A 409 -14.27 2.28 13.09
C ALA A 409 -15.28 3.44 13.15
N GLY A 410 -16.00 3.70 12.04
CA GLY A 410 -16.92 4.81 11.95
C GLY A 410 -18.05 4.60 10.93
N TRP A 411 -19.10 5.40 11.11
CA TRP A 411 -20.21 5.52 10.17
C TRP A 411 -20.58 6.98 9.97
N GLU A 412 -20.55 7.45 8.75
CA GLU A 412 -20.90 8.79 8.30
C GLU A 412 -22.34 8.79 7.76
N LEU A 413 -23.18 9.65 8.32
CA LEU A 413 -24.55 9.84 7.87
C LEU A 413 -24.69 11.19 7.18
N MET A 414 -25.02 11.18 5.90
CA MET A 414 -25.34 12.36 5.12
C MET A 414 -26.80 12.70 5.24
N LEU A 415 -27.15 13.79 5.93
CA LEU A 415 -28.52 14.16 6.27
C LEU A 415 -28.82 15.59 5.79
N ALA A 416 -30.08 15.83 5.42
CA ALA A 416 -30.57 17.20 5.29
C ALA A 416 -30.67 17.88 6.66
N PRO A 417 -30.42 19.19 6.78
CA PRO A 417 -30.39 19.93 8.04
C PRO A 417 -31.63 19.73 8.94
N GLU A 418 -32.79 19.55 8.31
CA GLU A 418 -34.08 19.34 9.00
C GLU A 418 -34.17 17.97 9.66
N GLN A 419 -33.42 16.99 9.19
CA GLN A 419 -33.45 15.61 9.70
C GLN A 419 -32.50 15.38 10.88
N MET A 420 -31.44 16.20 11.00
CA MET A 420 -30.28 15.93 11.85
C MET A 420 -30.64 15.69 13.33
N GLU A 421 -31.46 16.57 13.93
CA GLU A 421 -31.84 16.43 15.34
C GLU A 421 -32.82 15.25 15.58
N SER A 422 -33.72 14.98 14.63
CA SER A 422 -34.64 13.86 14.72
C SER A 422 -33.92 12.52 14.60
N VAL A 423 -32.91 12.44 13.73
CA VAL A 423 -32.07 11.26 13.59
C VAL A 423 -31.17 11.07 14.80
N ALA A 424 -30.61 12.14 15.36
CA ALA A 424 -29.84 12.09 16.61
C ALA A 424 -30.71 11.46 17.74
N ALA A 425 -31.96 11.94 17.90
CA ALA A 425 -32.88 11.39 18.86
C ALA A 425 -33.26 9.92 18.59
N ARG A 426 -33.33 9.49 17.34
CA ARG A 426 -33.55 8.09 16.96
C ARG A 426 -32.37 7.22 17.31
N ILE A 427 -31.14 7.61 16.95
CA ILE A 427 -29.89 6.90 17.29
C ILE A 427 -29.81 6.65 18.80
N LEU A 428 -30.12 7.65 19.62
CA LEU A 428 -30.11 7.54 21.08
C LEU A 428 -31.20 6.60 21.63
N ARG A 429 -32.42 6.59 21.05
CA ARG A 429 -33.53 5.72 21.50
C ARG A 429 -33.29 4.25 21.16
N ASP A 430 -32.78 3.96 19.98
CA ASP A 430 -32.62 2.60 19.48
C ASP A 430 -31.45 1.87 20.18
N GLY A 431 -31.04 2.37 21.35
CA GLY A 431 -29.96 1.80 22.18
C GLY A 431 -28.61 2.09 21.61
N GLY A 432 -28.52 3.17 20.83
CA GLY A 432 -27.33 3.53 20.16
C GLY A 432 -26.85 2.39 19.27
N GLY A 433 -27.65 1.95 18.30
CA GLY A 433 -27.25 0.89 17.38
C GLY A 433 -25.83 1.14 16.84
N GLY A 434 -24.85 1.09 17.70
CA GLY A 434 -23.47 1.37 17.43
C GLY A 434 -22.78 2.42 18.30
N VAL A 435 -23.43 3.43 18.82
CA VAL A 435 -22.78 4.49 19.63
C VAL A 435 -22.30 3.97 20.99
N GLY A 436 -22.94 2.92 21.54
CA GLY A 436 -22.52 2.31 22.81
C GLY A 436 -21.34 1.34 22.72
N ASP A 437 -21.00 0.83 21.52
CA ASP A 437 -20.05 -0.27 21.33
C ASP A 437 -18.75 0.13 20.59
N GLY A 438 -18.36 1.40 20.66
CA GLY A 438 -17.10 1.88 20.05
C GLY A 438 -17.20 2.33 18.59
N LEU A 439 -18.36 2.32 17.92
CA LEU A 439 -18.55 2.92 16.60
C LEU A 439 -18.78 4.43 16.70
N SER A 440 -17.93 5.19 16.07
CA SER A 440 -18.06 6.63 15.97
C SER A 440 -19.02 6.97 14.81
N CYS A 441 -20.18 7.58 15.13
CA CYS A 441 -21.04 8.15 14.10
C CYS A 441 -20.62 9.58 13.79
N TYR A 442 -20.57 9.93 12.51
CA TYR A 442 -20.24 11.27 12.03
C TYR A 442 -21.43 11.84 11.25
N LEU A 443 -21.72 13.12 11.51
CA LEU A 443 -22.79 13.82 10.85
C LEU A 443 -22.26 14.58 9.64
N ASP A 444 -22.81 14.30 8.48
CA ASP A 444 -22.54 15.00 7.24
C ASP A 444 -23.79 15.74 6.73
N GLU A 445 -23.63 16.85 6.06
CA GLU A 445 -24.69 17.67 5.52
C GLU A 445 -24.92 17.39 4.03
N VAL A 446 -26.15 17.06 3.66
CA VAL A 446 -26.59 17.10 2.25
C VAL A 446 -26.99 18.52 1.93
N ARG A 447 -26.27 19.14 0.98
CA ARG A 447 -26.47 20.55 0.58
C ARG A 447 -27.30 20.63 -0.69
N ASP A 448 -28.19 21.61 -0.76
CA ASP A 448 -28.91 21.94 -1.99
C ASP A 448 -27.92 22.51 -3.02
N ALA A 449 -28.03 22.04 -4.26
CA ALA A 449 -27.23 22.54 -5.40
C ALA A 449 -27.43 24.06 -5.66
N SER A 450 -28.51 24.65 -5.12
CA SER A 450 -28.77 26.10 -5.20
C SER A 450 -27.93 26.93 -4.23
N ALA A 451 -27.19 26.31 -3.30
CA ALA A 451 -26.47 27.02 -2.24
C ALA A 451 -25.13 27.69 -2.67
N GLY A 452 -24.91 27.90 -3.97
CA GLY A 452 -23.84 28.76 -4.44
C GLY A 452 -22.41 28.19 -4.45
N ASP A 453 -22.26 26.92 -4.07
CA ASP A 453 -20.93 26.29 -3.98
C ASP A 453 -20.42 25.74 -5.33
N ILE A 454 -21.23 25.80 -6.37
CA ILE A 454 -20.89 25.39 -7.75
C ILE A 454 -21.05 26.61 -8.64
N ASP A 455 -19.94 27.12 -9.16
CA ASP A 455 -19.93 28.29 -10.06
C ASP A 455 -20.63 28.03 -11.40
N ASP A 456 -20.93 26.77 -11.72
CA ASP A 456 -21.63 26.40 -12.95
C ASP A 456 -23.13 26.17 -12.67
N ALA A 457 -23.94 27.19 -13.01
CA ALA A 457 -25.39 27.15 -12.88
C ALA A 457 -26.07 25.99 -13.66
N ASN A 458 -25.35 25.28 -14.52
CA ASN A 458 -25.85 24.17 -15.34
C ASN A 458 -25.73 22.81 -14.63
N VAL A 459 -25.01 22.70 -13.52
CA VAL A 459 -24.73 21.43 -12.84
C VAL A 459 -25.55 21.29 -11.55
N LYS A 460 -26.86 21.50 -11.64
CA LYS A 460 -27.80 21.42 -10.50
C LYS A 460 -28.10 20.00 -9.99
N HIS A 461 -27.66 18.99 -10.73
CA HIS A 461 -27.95 17.57 -10.42
C HIS A 461 -26.80 16.85 -9.68
N VAL A 462 -25.73 17.54 -9.37
CA VAL A 462 -24.62 16.95 -8.63
C VAL A 462 -24.88 17.06 -7.14
N ALA A 463 -24.90 15.92 -6.44
CA ALA A 463 -25.03 15.89 -5.00
C ALA A 463 -23.84 16.60 -4.36
N ASN A 464 -24.14 17.58 -3.52
CA ASN A 464 -23.17 18.33 -2.75
C ASN A 464 -23.37 18.00 -1.26
N TYR A 465 -22.30 17.74 -0.55
CA TYR A 465 -22.35 17.37 0.86
C TYR A 465 -21.09 17.86 1.61
N GLY A 466 -21.15 17.81 2.93
CA GLY A 466 -20.11 18.31 3.82
C GLY A 466 -20.39 19.69 4.38
N PHE A 467 -20.19 19.85 5.69
CA PHE A 467 -20.28 21.17 6.32
C PHE A 467 -19.20 22.10 5.77
N GLN A 468 -19.56 23.39 5.73
CA GLN A 468 -18.66 24.49 5.39
C GLN A 468 -18.52 25.41 6.60
N LEU A 469 -17.38 26.04 6.79
CA LEU A 469 -17.14 26.95 7.92
C LEU A 469 -18.08 28.16 7.94
N HIS A 470 -18.55 28.59 6.76
CA HIS A 470 -19.54 29.69 6.68
C HIS A 470 -20.95 29.32 7.17
N ASP A 471 -21.24 28.04 7.44
CA ASP A 471 -22.50 27.61 8.03
C ASP A 471 -22.56 27.84 9.56
N ALA A 472 -21.93 28.88 10.03
CA ALA A 472 -21.70 29.17 11.45
C ALA A 472 -22.97 29.07 12.33
N LYS A 473 -24.13 29.48 11.81
CA LYS A 473 -25.41 29.39 12.56
C LYS A 473 -25.86 27.92 12.72
N LEU A 474 -25.73 27.12 11.68
CA LEU A 474 -26.09 25.70 11.72
C LEU A 474 -25.13 24.94 12.64
N LEU A 475 -23.83 25.17 12.47
CA LEU A 475 -22.77 24.56 13.29
C LEU A 475 -22.96 24.92 14.78
N ALA A 476 -23.22 26.17 15.12
CA ALA A 476 -23.47 26.62 16.49
C ALA A 476 -24.72 25.94 17.10
N ARG A 477 -25.80 25.81 16.32
CA ARG A 477 -27.03 25.12 16.76
C ARG A 477 -26.74 23.64 17.04
N LEU A 478 -26.10 22.94 16.10
CA LEU A 478 -25.82 21.51 16.21
C LEU A 478 -24.80 21.19 17.30
N SER A 479 -23.72 21.94 17.40
CA SER A 479 -22.72 21.77 18.46
C SER A 479 -23.25 22.16 19.84
N GLY A 480 -24.22 23.04 19.92
CA GLY A 480 -24.98 23.38 21.14
C GLY A 480 -26.00 22.31 21.57
N SER A 481 -26.46 21.45 20.65
CA SER A 481 -27.44 20.41 20.95
C SER A 481 -26.81 19.23 21.68
N GLU A 482 -27.25 18.97 22.92
CA GLU A 482 -26.76 17.81 23.70
C GLU A 482 -27.06 16.48 23.01
N LYS A 483 -28.23 16.34 22.38
CA LYS A 483 -28.63 15.15 21.62
C LYS A 483 -27.67 14.87 20.47
N VAL A 484 -27.27 15.91 19.73
CA VAL A 484 -26.33 15.78 18.61
C VAL A 484 -24.96 15.37 19.13
N ARG A 485 -24.45 15.98 20.19
CA ARG A 485 -23.16 15.62 20.78
C ARG A 485 -23.12 14.22 21.38
N GLN A 486 -24.25 13.71 21.87
CA GLN A 486 -24.36 12.34 22.37
C GLN A 486 -24.49 11.31 21.25
N ALA A 487 -25.13 11.67 20.12
CA ALA A 487 -25.37 10.77 19.00
C ALA A 487 -24.18 10.72 18.02
N PHE A 488 -23.44 11.82 17.86
CA PHE A 488 -22.39 11.95 16.86
C PHE A 488 -21.04 12.31 17.50
N ALA A 489 -20.00 11.61 17.06
CA ALA A 489 -18.61 11.87 17.48
C ALA A 489 -18.06 13.17 16.89
N GLY A 490 -18.57 13.59 15.73
CA GLY A 490 -18.14 14.80 15.05
C GLY A 490 -18.95 15.11 13.80
N PHE A 491 -18.54 16.19 13.14
CA PHE A 491 -19.07 16.64 11.86
C PHE A 491 -18.06 16.35 10.75
N VAL A 492 -18.54 16.23 9.51
CA VAL A 492 -17.75 16.03 8.31
C VAL A 492 -17.64 17.34 7.55
N PHE A 493 -16.44 17.91 7.48
CA PHE A 493 -16.15 19.11 6.73
C PHE A 493 -15.54 18.78 5.38
N ARG A 494 -15.83 19.57 4.34
CA ARG A 494 -15.21 19.42 3.03
C ARG A 494 -14.47 20.69 2.62
N LEU A 495 -13.16 20.55 2.42
CA LEU A 495 -12.29 21.63 1.98
C LEU A 495 -11.98 21.45 0.50
N ARG A 496 -12.67 22.23 -0.34
CA ARG A 496 -12.49 22.26 -1.79
C ARG A 496 -11.39 23.21 -2.19
N ARG A 497 -10.80 22.99 -3.36
CA ARG A 497 -9.87 23.96 -3.95
C ARG A 497 -10.65 25.17 -4.45
N ARG A 498 -10.27 26.38 -4.01
CA ARG A 498 -10.88 27.64 -4.41
C ARG A 498 -9.79 28.55 -5.00
N GLY A 499 -9.64 28.52 -6.34
CA GLY A 499 -8.73 29.42 -7.04
C GLY A 499 -7.23 29.21 -6.79
N GLU A 500 -6.43 30.13 -7.29
CA GLU A 500 -4.98 30.23 -7.10
C GLU A 500 -4.61 31.59 -6.49
N PRO A 501 -3.82 31.65 -5.41
CA PRO A 501 -3.32 30.56 -4.59
C PRO A 501 -4.39 30.02 -3.64
N ASP A 502 -4.32 28.72 -3.35
CA ASP A 502 -5.21 28.06 -2.39
C ASP A 502 -4.69 28.29 -0.96
N LEU A 503 -5.12 29.41 -0.38
CA LEU A 503 -4.55 29.89 0.90
C LEU A 503 -5.36 29.49 2.13
N GLU A 504 -6.42 28.70 1.97
CA GLU A 504 -7.43 28.51 3.03
C GLU A 504 -7.29 27.24 3.86
N LEU A 505 -6.41 26.30 3.52
CA LEU A 505 -6.36 24.99 4.21
C LEU A 505 -5.91 25.12 5.67
N TRP A 506 -4.78 25.78 5.92
CA TRP A 506 -4.26 25.92 7.28
C TRP A 506 -5.23 26.61 8.24
N PRO A 507 -5.74 27.83 7.93
CA PRO A 507 -6.71 28.50 8.79
C PRO A 507 -8.01 27.70 8.96
N ALA A 508 -8.50 27.06 7.90
CA ALA A 508 -9.72 26.25 7.96
C ALA A 508 -9.57 25.03 8.89
N ILE A 509 -8.48 24.27 8.77
CA ILE A 509 -8.23 23.11 9.64
C ILE A 509 -8.07 23.57 11.10
N ARG A 510 -7.43 24.70 11.33
CA ARG A 510 -7.29 25.29 12.66
C ARG A 510 -8.66 25.65 13.27
N GLU A 511 -9.53 26.33 12.52
CA GLU A 511 -10.87 26.70 12.96
C GLU A 511 -11.73 25.46 13.26
N ILE A 512 -11.68 24.42 12.40
CA ILE A 512 -12.37 23.14 12.62
C ILE A 512 -11.83 22.46 13.90
N SER A 513 -10.52 22.47 14.11
CA SER A 513 -9.91 21.92 15.32
C SER A 513 -10.34 22.67 16.58
N GLU A 514 -10.44 24.01 16.53
CA GLU A 514 -10.93 24.85 17.62
C GLU A 514 -12.41 24.56 17.94
N LEU A 515 -13.24 24.41 16.91
CA LEU A 515 -14.64 24.00 17.07
C LEU A 515 -14.75 22.62 17.75
N GLY A 516 -13.92 21.69 17.37
CA GLY A 516 -13.88 20.35 17.98
C GLY A 516 -13.44 20.40 19.45
N ARG A 517 -12.44 21.21 19.78
CA ARG A 517 -12.02 21.41 21.18
C ARG A 517 -13.11 22.06 22.04
N ALA A 518 -13.79 23.06 21.49
CA ALA A 518 -14.87 23.75 22.21
C ALA A 518 -16.10 22.86 22.44
N SER A 519 -16.43 21.95 21.53
CA SER A 519 -17.60 21.05 21.61
C SER A 519 -17.30 19.68 22.23
N GLY A 520 -16.03 19.33 22.45
CA GLY A 520 -15.59 18.00 22.85
C GLY A 520 -15.75 16.94 21.75
N MET A 521 -15.85 17.36 20.48
CA MET A 521 -16.07 16.50 19.32
C MET A 521 -14.78 16.29 18.52
N ARG A 522 -14.69 15.15 17.81
CA ARG A 522 -13.62 14.85 16.86
C ARG A 522 -14.18 14.93 15.45
N HIS A 523 -13.75 15.90 14.68
CA HIS A 523 -14.27 16.13 13.33
C HIS A 523 -13.51 15.35 12.26
N GLN A 524 -14.19 15.07 11.14
CA GLN A 524 -13.56 14.58 9.92
C GLN A 524 -13.45 15.72 8.91
N ILE A 525 -12.34 15.76 8.18
CA ILE A 525 -12.06 16.76 7.16
C ILE A 525 -11.73 16.04 5.86
N HIS A 526 -12.55 16.23 4.83
CA HIS A 526 -12.27 15.75 3.49
C HIS A 526 -11.58 16.84 2.68
N VAL A 527 -10.34 16.60 2.29
CA VAL A 527 -9.56 17.49 1.43
C VAL A 527 -9.69 17.04 -0.02
N LEU A 528 -10.37 17.85 -0.83
CA LEU A 528 -10.59 17.58 -2.24
C LEU A 528 -9.46 18.16 -3.08
N PHE A 529 -8.97 17.39 -4.05
CA PHE A 529 -7.94 17.87 -5.00
C PHE A 529 -8.51 18.67 -6.16
N SER A 530 -9.82 18.55 -6.43
CA SER A 530 -10.50 19.28 -7.50
C SER A 530 -11.19 20.55 -7.01
N GLY A 531 -11.34 21.51 -7.93
CA GLY A 531 -12.20 22.67 -7.76
C GLY A 531 -13.68 22.38 -8.00
N ASN A 532 -14.47 23.44 -8.11
CA ASN A 532 -15.91 23.37 -8.35
C ASN A 532 -16.29 23.40 -9.85
N VAL A 533 -15.30 23.46 -10.76
CA VAL A 533 -15.54 23.61 -12.19
C VAL A 533 -15.52 22.28 -12.90
N THR A 534 -16.58 21.96 -13.62
CA THR A 534 -16.86 20.65 -14.23
C THR A 534 -15.94 20.25 -15.36
N ALA A 535 -15.26 21.17 -16.00
CA ALA A 535 -14.43 20.88 -17.19
C ALA A 535 -12.94 21.18 -16.98
N GLU A 536 -12.56 21.66 -15.81
CA GLU A 536 -11.15 21.90 -15.52
C GLU A 536 -10.42 20.60 -15.25
N ARG A 537 -9.50 20.28 -16.13
CA ARG A 537 -8.47 19.30 -15.85
C ARG A 537 -7.40 19.97 -15.00
N PHE A 538 -7.40 19.66 -13.72
CA PHE A 538 -6.28 20.01 -12.87
C PHE A 538 -5.18 18.96 -13.07
N GLU A 539 -4.24 19.26 -13.96
CA GLU A 539 -3.00 18.47 -14.15
C GLU A 539 -1.86 19.04 -13.31
N ASP A 540 -2.16 19.76 -12.23
CA ASP A 540 -1.18 20.38 -11.38
C ASP A 540 -0.85 19.46 -10.18
N ASP A 541 0.08 18.54 -10.41
CA ASP A 541 0.58 17.63 -9.38
C ASP A 541 1.25 18.39 -8.23
N LEU A 542 1.89 19.53 -8.51
CA LEU A 542 2.53 20.35 -7.48
C LEU A 542 1.51 20.99 -6.54
N ALA A 543 0.42 21.53 -7.08
CA ALA A 543 -0.64 22.08 -6.24
C ALA A 543 -1.30 21.00 -5.37
N SER A 544 -1.54 19.80 -5.92
CA SER A 544 -2.06 18.65 -5.17
C SER A 544 -1.09 18.22 -4.08
N ALA A 545 0.20 18.18 -4.36
CA ALA A 545 1.26 17.86 -3.40
C ALA A 545 1.32 18.88 -2.26
N ASN A 546 1.22 20.17 -2.58
CA ASN A 546 1.20 21.24 -1.58
C ASN A 546 -0.03 21.13 -0.66
N ARG A 547 -1.22 20.85 -1.22
CA ARG A 547 -2.43 20.60 -0.42
C ARG A 547 -2.26 19.44 0.54
N VAL A 548 -1.70 18.33 0.05
CA VAL A 548 -1.40 17.15 0.87
C VAL A 548 -0.41 17.51 1.98
N ALA A 549 0.67 18.20 1.67
CA ALA A 549 1.70 18.55 2.65
C ALA A 549 1.15 19.45 3.76
N GLU A 550 0.47 20.55 3.39
CA GLU A 550 -0.09 21.51 4.34
C GLU A 550 -1.15 20.87 5.24
N SER A 551 -2.11 20.15 4.65
CA SER A 551 -3.19 19.54 5.41
C SER A 551 -2.72 18.38 6.29
N THR A 552 -1.73 17.60 5.83
CA THR A 552 -1.12 16.53 6.62
C THR A 552 -0.45 17.08 7.88
N LEU A 553 0.40 18.10 7.74
CA LEU A 553 1.05 18.73 8.88
C LEU A 553 0.00 19.31 9.85
N ALA A 554 -1.01 20.00 9.32
CA ALA A 554 -2.07 20.59 10.14
C ALA A 554 -2.85 19.50 10.92
N ALA A 555 -3.23 18.39 10.29
CA ALA A 555 -3.97 17.31 10.93
C ALA A 555 -3.15 16.60 12.01
N LEU A 556 -1.86 16.37 11.76
CA LEU A 556 -0.96 15.74 12.73
C LEU A 556 -0.76 16.62 13.98
N LEU A 557 -0.73 17.95 13.84
CA LEU A 557 -0.62 18.90 14.94
C LEU A 557 -1.94 19.14 15.67
N ALA A 558 -3.08 19.08 14.96
CA ALA A 558 -4.41 19.32 15.53
C ALA A 558 -4.87 18.24 16.52
N ARG A 559 -4.50 16.98 16.31
CA ARG A 559 -4.77 15.78 17.14
C ARG A 559 -6.24 15.41 17.38
N ASN A 560 -7.19 16.30 17.09
CA ASN A 560 -8.63 16.10 17.28
C ASN A 560 -9.42 16.12 15.98
N VAL A 561 -8.74 15.98 14.85
CA VAL A 561 -9.36 15.81 13.53
C VAL A 561 -8.85 14.53 12.86
N ASP A 562 -9.69 13.95 12.00
CA ASP A 562 -9.29 12.92 11.05
C ASP A 562 -9.37 13.52 9.64
N LEU A 563 -8.33 13.32 8.85
CA LEU A 563 -8.21 13.89 7.52
C LEU A 563 -8.38 12.81 6.48
N TYR A 564 -9.25 13.02 5.51
CA TYR A 564 -9.45 12.13 4.36
C TYR A 564 -9.14 12.86 3.06
N PHE A 565 -8.28 12.26 2.25
CA PHE A 565 -8.01 12.75 0.90
C PHE A 565 -9.06 12.23 -0.08
N ASP A 566 -9.69 13.10 -0.82
CA ASP A 566 -10.64 12.77 -1.87
C ASP A 566 -10.06 13.20 -3.23
N THR A 567 -9.47 12.28 -3.97
CA THR A 567 -9.67 10.84 -3.96
C THR A 567 -8.34 10.09 -3.86
N PHE A 568 -8.41 8.76 -3.59
CA PHE A 568 -7.23 7.89 -3.63
C PHE A 568 -6.65 7.76 -5.05
N GLU A 569 -7.48 7.45 -6.03
CA GLU A 569 -7.08 7.26 -7.43
C GLU A 569 -7.63 8.36 -8.34
N ASP A 570 -7.04 8.51 -9.51
CA ASP A 570 -7.56 9.41 -10.53
C ASP A 570 -8.97 9.03 -10.99
N ILE A 571 -9.86 10.02 -11.04
CA ILE A 571 -11.20 9.89 -11.60
C ILE A 571 -11.29 10.80 -12.81
N ASP A 572 -11.34 10.22 -14.01
CA ASP A 572 -11.43 10.93 -15.28
C ASP A 572 -12.76 10.69 -16.01
N ARG A 573 -13.70 10.03 -15.36
CA ARG A 573 -15.04 9.75 -15.87
C ARG A 573 -16.08 10.44 -15.02
N GLY A 574 -16.93 11.20 -15.65
CA GLY A 574 -17.98 11.95 -14.97
C GLY A 574 -17.82 13.45 -15.16
N TYR A 575 -18.60 14.21 -14.41
CA TYR A 575 -18.63 15.67 -14.52
C TYR A 575 -17.40 16.36 -13.88
N PHE A 576 -16.81 15.73 -12.89
CA PHE A 576 -15.63 16.27 -12.21
C PHE A 576 -14.46 15.31 -12.40
N VAL A 577 -13.47 15.76 -13.16
CA VAL A 577 -12.18 15.07 -13.24
C VAL A 577 -11.42 15.33 -11.94
N ARG A 578 -10.90 14.31 -11.32
CA ARG A 578 -10.14 14.40 -10.06
C ARG A 578 -8.81 13.71 -10.21
N HIS A 579 -7.74 14.37 -9.81
CA HIS A 579 -6.46 13.73 -9.61
C HIS A 579 -6.44 13.09 -8.22
N GLY A 580 -5.95 11.86 -8.15
CA GLY A 580 -5.80 11.11 -6.92
C GLY A 580 -4.40 11.20 -6.35
N LEU A 581 -4.19 10.48 -5.26
CA LEU A 581 -2.87 10.19 -4.72
C LEU A 581 -2.09 9.24 -5.64
N VAL A 582 -2.80 8.34 -6.30
CA VAL A 582 -2.23 7.43 -7.31
C VAL A 582 -2.92 7.65 -8.66
N ASP A 583 -2.23 7.31 -9.74
CA ASP A 583 -2.80 7.31 -11.06
C ASP A 583 -3.76 6.12 -11.29
N ARG A 584 -4.37 6.02 -12.48
CA ARG A 584 -5.29 4.94 -12.84
C ARG A 584 -4.65 3.55 -12.98
N ARG A 585 -3.34 3.48 -12.90
CA ARG A 585 -2.56 2.24 -12.82
C ARG A 585 -2.10 1.94 -11.40
N TYR A 586 -2.53 2.73 -10.43
CA TYR A 586 -2.15 2.66 -9.01
C TYR A 586 -0.66 2.95 -8.77
N ASN A 587 -0.04 3.73 -9.65
CA ASN A 587 1.30 4.23 -9.43
C ASN A 587 1.27 5.54 -8.64
N PRO A 588 2.15 5.72 -7.64
CA PRO A 588 2.16 6.92 -6.82
C PRO A 588 2.42 8.20 -7.64
N ARG A 589 1.53 9.20 -7.50
CA ARG A 589 1.76 10.55 -7.99
C ARG A 589 2.64 11.34 -7.04
N LEU A 590 3.02 12.56 -7.41
CA LEU A 590 3.81 13.45 -6.56
C LEU A 590 3.17 13.64 -5.18
N ALA A 591 1.85 13.83 -5.11
CA ALA A 591 1.12 13.96 -3.84
C ALA A 591 1.31 12.74 -2.90
N ALA A 592 1.29 11.52 -3.43
CA ALA A 592 1.56 10.31 -2.64
C ALA A 592 3.02 10.23 -2.17
N ARG A 593 3.96 10.61 -3.03
CA ARG A 593 5.39 10.66 -2.69
C ARG A 593 5.65 11.67 -1.56
N VAL A 594 5.03 12.85 -1.66
CA VAL A 594 5.09 13.88 -0.60
C VAL A 594 4.48 13.36 0.70
N LEU A 595 3.32 12.70 0.64
CA LEU A 595 2.68 12.14 1.82
C LEU A 595 3.56 11.08 2.50
N ARG A 596 4.13 10.15 1.73
CA ARG A 596 5.09 9.16 2.20
C ARG A 596 6.28 9.81 2.91
N HIS A 597 6.92 10.77 2.25
CA HIS A 597 8.09 11.47 2.77
C HIS A 597 7.76 12.22 4.06
N LEU A 598 6.67 12.97 4.06
CA LEU A 598 6.27 13.79 5.20
C LEU A 598 5.88 12.93 6.41
N THR A 599 5.16 11.83 6.20
CA THR A 599 4.80 10.91 7.29
C THR A 599 6.03 10.21 7.88
N ALA A 600 7.02 9.90 7.08
CA ALA A 600 8.30 9.35 7.53
C ALA A 600 9.10 10.38 8.34
N ALA A 601 9.32 11.58 7.78
CA ALA A 601 10.07 12.65 8.45
C ALA A 601 9.43 13.09 9.77
N LEU A 602 8.10 13.24 9.81
CA LEU A 602 7.39 13.63 11.03
C LEU A 602 7.31 12.49 12.08
N ALA A 603 7.50 11.23 11.66
CA ALA A 603 7.61 10.12 12.61
C ALA A 603 8.87 10.19 13.45
N GLU A 604 9.99 10.63 12.86
CA GLU A 604 11.28 10.80 13.55
C GLU A 604 11.26 11.96 14.55
N LEU A 605 10.44 13.00 14.32
CA LEU A 605 10.35 14.17 15.21
C LEU A 605 9.75 13.86 16.59
N GLY A 606 9.36 12.61 16.85
CA GLY A 606 8.74 12.21 18.12
C GLY A 606 7.42 12.92 18.38
N GLY A 607 6.57 12.38 19.24
CA GLY A 607 5.27 12.98 19.60
C GLY A 607 5.40 14.24 20.47
N GLY A 608 6.21 15.23 20.07
CA GLY A 608 6.35 16.49 20.79
C GLY A 608 5.00 17.13 21.11
N GLU A 609 4.89 17.86 22.21
CA GLU A 609 3.63 18.47 22.70
C GLU A 609 3.17 19.70 21.88
N ALA A 610 3.87 20.03 20.78
CA ALA A 610 3.52 21.19 19.96
C ALA A 610 2.13 21.00 19.32
N GLY A 611 1.25 21.92 19.59
CA GLY A 611 -0.06 22.01 18.97
C GLY A 611 -0.04 22.88 17.70
N LEU A 612 -1.16 22.87 16.99
CA LEU A 612 -1.35 23.65 15.76
C LEU A 612 -1.12 25.17 15.95
N GLU A 613 -1.36 25.69 17.17
CA GLU A 613 -1.17 27.07 17.56
C GLU A 613 0.29 27.54 17.61
N ALA A 614 1.24 26.60 17.71
CA ALA A 614 2.67 26.91 17.69
C ALA A 614 3.22 27.15 16.29
N PHE A 615 2.38 27.01 15.26
CA PHE A 615 2.73 27.15 13.86
C PHE A 615 1.94 28.25 13.16
N ALA A 616 2.57 28.90 12.20
CA ALA A 616 1.95 29.93 11.37
C ALA A 616 2.26 29.69 9.89
N ALA A 617 1.26 29.97 9.05
CA ALA A 617 1.42 29.99 7.61
C ALA A 617 1.70 31.42 7.13
N ALA A 618 2.62 31.57 6.17
CA ALA A 618 2.97 32.86 5.58
C ALA A 618 3.27 32.70 4.09
N ASP A 619 2.86 33.70 3.30
CA ASP A 619 3.18 33.73 1.88
C ASP A 619 4.61 34.22 1.66
N LEU A 620 5.26 33.62 0.64
CA LEU A 620 6.58 33.97 0.14
C LEU A 620 6.52 34.34 -1.35
N PRO A 621 7.47 35.11 -1.87
CA PRO A 621 7.64 35.22 -3.31
C PRO A 621 7.88 33.83 -3.91
N GLY A 622 6.96 33.37 -4.76
CA GLY A 622 7.03 32.05 -5.41
C GLY A 622 6.50 30.86 -4.61
N GLY A 623 5.92 31.05 -3.43
CA GLY A 623 5.40 29.93 -2.63
C GLY A 623 4.73 30.33 -1.33
N ARG A 624 4.65 29.38 -0.42
CA ARG A 624 4.11 29.55 0.93
C ARG A 624 4.98 28.78 1.92
N THR A 625 5.03 29.20 3.16
CA THR A 625 5.65 28.45 4.24
C THR A 625 4.65 28.20 5.37
N VAL A 626 4.83 27.06 6.04
CA VAL A 626 4.28 26.82 7.36
C VAL A 626 5.45 26.59 8.30
N SER A 627 5.59 27.40 9.32
CA SER A 627 6.72 27.34 10.24
C SER A 627 6.30 27.45 11.69
N GLY A 628 7.06 26.78 12.56
CA GLY A 628 6.83 26.77 14.00
C GLY A 628 7.86 25.96 14.73
N SER A 629 7.63 25.75 16.03
CA SER A 629 8.52 24.97 16.88
C SER A 629 7.81 23.78 17.52
N ALA A 630 8.48 22.63 17.52
CA ALA A 630 8.07 21.42 18.19
C ALA A 630 9.18 21.00 19.18
N GLY A 631 9.02 21.34 20.45
CA GLY A 631 10.10 21.22 21.44
C GLY A 631 11.29 22.11 21.07
N ASP A 632 12.49 21.55 21.05
CA ASP A 632 13.72 22.25 20.67
C ASP A 632 13.95 22.34 19.16
N LEU A 633 13.04 21.78 18.35
CA LEU A 633 13.16 21.75 16.89
C LEU A 633 12.30 22.87 16.27
N ALA A 634 12.90 23.66 15.39
CA ALA A 634 12.19 24.55 14.48
C ALA A 634 11.93 23.82 13.16
N LEU A 635 10.68 23.84 12.69
CA LEU A 635 10.25 23.17 11.48
C LEU A 635 9.73 24.20 10.47
N TRP A 636 10.17 24.08 9.23
CA TRP A 636 9.68 24.84 8.09
C TRP A 636 9.20 23.89 7.00
N LEU A 637 7.93 23.95 6.67
CA LEU A 637 7.36 23.33 5.49
C LEU A 637 7.29 24.38 4.40
N VAL A 638 8.00 24.18 3.30
CA VAL A 638 8.01 25.09 2.15
C VAL A 638 7.16 24.48 1.03
N LEU A 639 6.20 25.26 0.55
CA LEU A 639 5.21 24.90 -0.46
C LEU A 639 5.44 25.76 -1.71
N PRO A 640 6.27 25.35 -2.67
CA PRO A 640 6.60 26.14 -3.85
C PRO A 640 5.44 26.16 -4.85
N ARG A 641 5.27 27.27 -5.59
CA ARG A 641 4.33 27.36 -6.74
C ARG A 641 4.92 26.82 -8.05
N SER A 642 6.22 26.64 -8.10
CA SER A 642 6.97 26.04 -9.20
C SER A 642 8.16 25.27 -8.64
N ALA A 643 8.79 24.41 -9.43
CA ALA A 643 9.99 23.71 -8.99
C ALA A 643 11.07 24.70 -8.54
N TRP A 644 11.65 24.49 -7.36
CA TRP A 644 12.73 25.28 -6.80
C TRP A 644 14.04 24.48 -6.82
N THR A 645 15.14 25.20 -7.01
CA THR A 645 16.45 24.62 -6.81
C THR A 645 16.77 24.43 -5.32
N LEU A 646 17.66 23.51 -4.98
CA LEU A 646 18.12 23.33 -3.59
C LEU A 646 18.66 24.60 -2.97
N THR A 647 19.27 25.50 -3.78
CA THR A 647 19.78 26.80 -3.35
C THR A 647 18.64 27.73 -2.95
N GLU A 648 17.55 27.77 -3.73
CA GLU A 648 16.36 28.57 -3.42
C GLU A 648 15.64 28.05 -2.17
N LEU A 649 15.54 26.74 -2.01
CA LEU A 649 15.00 26.11 -0.80
C LEU A 649 15.84 26.42 0.43
N GLY A 650 17.17 26.33 0.34
CA GLY A 650 18.09 26.70 1.40
C GLY A 650 17.98 28.18 1.80
N ALA A 651 17.84 29.08 0.84
CA ALA A 651 17.63 30.50 1.11
C ALA A 651 16.28 30.81 1.78
N ALA A 652 15.22 30.06 1.45
CA ALA A 652 13.90 30.21 2.06
C ALA A 652 13.84 29.68 3.51
N GLY A 653 14.61 28.64 3.83
CA GLY A 653 14.66 28.00 5.16
C GLY A 653 15.72 28.59 6.12
N ALA A 654 16.76 29.22 5.60
CA ALA A 654 17.94 29.61 6.37
C ALA A 654 17.75 30.89 7.17
N ARG A 655 16.82 30.94 8.12
CA ARG A 655 16.69 32.06 9.09
C ARG A 655 17.08 31.67 10.52
N GLY A 656 17.74 30.52 10.75
CA GLY A 656 18.14 30.07 12.08
C GLY A 656 19.64 29.79 12.19
N GLU A 657 20.23 30.07 13.36
CA GLU A 657 21.63 29.80 13.71
C GLU A 657 21.81 28.33 14.20
N GLY A 658 21.55 27.31 13.36
CA GLY A 658 21.70 25.91 13.77
C GLY A 658 21.86 24.97 12.56
N PRO A 659 22.21 23.71 12.79
CA PRO A 659 22.26 22.72 11.72
C PRO A 659 20.85 22.53 11.14
N VAL A 660 20.70 22.79 9.86
CA VAL A 660 19.43 22.59 9.10
C VAL A 660 19.50 21.24 8.41
N ARG A 661 18.56 20.34 8.72
CA ARG A 661 18.31 19.14 7.91
C ARG A 661 17.31 19.54 6.82
N LEU A 662 17.72 19.51 5.58
CA LEU A 662 16.87 19.75 4.43
C LEU A 662 16.34 18.43 3.91
N GLU A 663 15.03 18.29 3.93
CA GLU A 663 14.31 17.19 3.30
C GLU A 663 13.65 17.74 2.04
N ALA A 664 14.08 17.29 0.88
CA ALA A 664 13.53 17.71 -0.41
C ALA A 664 13.05 16.48 -1.19
N ILE A 665 11.99 16.65 -1.96
CA ILE A 665 11.46 15.62 -2.84
C ILE A 665 11.83 15.99 -4.26
N ASP A 666 12.53 15.10 -4.94
CA ASP A 666 12.81 15.23 -6.36
C ASP A 666 11.51 15.12 -7.16
N LEU A 667 11.30 16.05 -8.09
CA LEU A 667 10.11 16.11 -8.92
C LEU A 667 10.23 15.22 -10.17
N GLU A 668 11.46 14.75 -10.53
CA GLU A 668 11.70 13.82 -11.63
C GLU A 668 11.50 12.34 -11.16
#